data_3ef8d650ef26595abac4745e70e343c0
#
_entry.id   3ef8d650ef26595abac4745e70e343c0
#
_cell.length_a   1.000
_cell.length_b   1.000
_cell.length_c   1.000
_cell.angle_alpha   90.00
_cell.angle_beta   90.00
_cell.angle_gamma   90.00
#
_symmetry.space_group_name_H-M   'P 1'
#
loop_
_entity.id
_entity.type
_entity.pdbx_description
1 polymer ?
#
loop_
_entity_poly.entity_id
_entity_poly.type
_entity_poly.pdbx_seq_one_letter_code
_entity_poly.pdbx_strand_id
1 'polypeptide(L)'
;MLRKIYSIVALVCFSTFAFAQTGTLKGVISDLMTGEPIPFANVIIEKGGNQLAGTTTDFDGKYTIKPIEPGNYNVKATFVGYQTVEITGVIISANKITFQDLKLQEGVALGEIKIIEYKKPLLDQDNLSGETKTAEEIVALPTRSVSSVASTTAGIYQKDEGDAVNMRGSRENATSYYVDGIKVRGAIGVPTSGIEQITVVTGGLPAQYGDATGGIISVTTKGPSNKFFGGLEVESSSLFDKYNYNLVGFGLSGPILKKRNADGTKGSSIIGYFLSGEYRDVDDTDPSAIGRWKVKDDVLKDLQANPFRIAPNASAGFLSNSDFLTEDDFENVQAKLNTNEKRFNVSGKLDFKPTNTTFLSLGGTFYSRTSRDFSGWRSMFSSANNRESSQTTYRLFGKLTQKFGSQEESEDESSSATIKNAFFTIQGDYTNNKYTFVDADHEYDLFKYGYVGEFNTYKQNIYSGGTAVDSSTGIIYTGQIHSGWGDTLYTFDENQYTNVDLANYTRAYFQMFDDYGLSSFVGTENDGVIRTAADLRGQGLRNGDLPASVYSLYGNHGTMYNGSAKQENTQTTFKASGSADIKDHEFSFGFEFEQRDDSYWGMGPMGMWGLMRQLTNKHILQRDLANPKPVFDANGVYQDTVNYDRLFV
;
A
#
# COMPACT_ATOMS: atom_id res chain seq x y z
N MET A 1 9.77 -43.17 4.65
CA MET A 1 8.89 -42.84 5.79
C MET A 1 9.66 -42.41 7.04
N LEU A 2 10.64 -43.18 7.50
CA LEU A 2 11.45 -42.82 8.70
C LEU A 2 12.07 -41.41 8.63
N ARG A 3 12.66 -41.00 7.49
CA ARG A 3 13.25 -39.68 7.30
C ARG A 3 12.23 -38.53 7.47
N LYS A 4 10.98 -38.70 7.04
CA LYS A 4 9.89 -37.74 7.26
C LYS A 4 9.43 -37.70 8.71
N ILE A 5 9.46 -38.85 9.41
CA ILE A 5 9.14 -38.95 10.83
C ILE A 5 10.25 -38.26 11.66
N TYR A 6 11.53 -38.49 11.34
CA TYR A 6 12.64 -37.76 11.97
C TYR A 6 12.60 -36.26 11.74
N SER A 7 12.20 -35.82 10.52
CA SER A 7 12.02 -34.40 10.24
C SER A 7 10.85 -33.79 11.02
N ILE A 8 9.75 -34.53 11.20
CA ILE A 8 8.60 -34.09 12.00
C ILE A 8 8.97 -34.10 13.49
N VAL A 9 9.64 -35.12 13.99
CA VAL A 9 10.12 -35.19 15.39
C VAL A 9 11.18 -34.13 15.65
N ALA A 10 12.12 -33.90 14.75
CA ALA A 10 13.06 -32.78 14.85
C ALA A 10 12.35 -31.42 14.82
N LEU A 11 11.34 -31.24 13.97
CA LEU A 11 10.52 -30.03 13.92
C LEU A 11 9.75 -29.81 15.23
N VAL A 12 9.19 -30.88 15.83
CA VAL A 12 8.50 -30.85 17.13
C VAL A 12 9.47 -30.63 18.29
N CYS A 13 10.69 -31.17 18.24
CA CYS A 13 11.71 -30.92 19.26
C CYS A 13 12.35 -29.53 19.16
N PHE A 14 12.38 -28.90 17.98
CA PHE A 14 12.83 -27.52 17.81
C PHE A 14 11.74 -26.48 18.11
N SER A 15 10.48 -26.87 18.32
CA SER A 15 9.36 -25.95 18.55
C SER A 15 9.23 -25.46 20.00
N THR A 16 10.26 -25.56 20.84
CA THR A 16 10.14 -25.26 22.29
C THR A 16 10.60 -23.87 22.71
N PHE A 17 10.92 -22.93 21.78
CA PHE A 17 11.40 -21.60 22.19
C PHE A 17 10.77 -20.47 21.37
N ALA A 18 10.15 -19.52 22.07
CA ALA A 18 9.35 -18.54 21.34
C ALA A 18 9.07 -17.19 22.10
N PHE A 19 9.05 -15.97 21.45
CA PHE A 19 8.70 -14.67 22.06
C PHE A 19 7.35 -14.09 21.60
N ALA A 20 6.54 -13.58 22.53
CA ALA A 20 5.34 -12.77 22.25
C ALA A 20 5.61 -11.29 22.52
N GLN A 21 4.95 -10.40 21.75
CA GLN A 21 4.89 -8.98 22.10
C GLN A 21 3.94 -8.76 23.28
N THR A 22 4.42 -9.00 24.48
CA THR A 22 3.72 -8.73 25.74
C THR A 22 4.50 -7.70 26.52
N GLY A 23 3.82 -6.96 27.38
CA GLY A 23 4.45 -6.08 28.35
C GLY A 23 4.68 -6.77 29.68
N THR A 24 5.46 -6.14 30.53
CA THR A 24 5.73 -6.55 31.90
C THR A 24 5.41 -5.39 32.83
N LEU A 25 4.74 -5.66 33.94
CA LEU A 25 4.54 -4.71 35.03
C LEU A 25 5.42 -5.12 36.21
N LYS A 26 6.26 -4.20 36.69
CA LYS A 26 7.11 -4.35 37.88
C LYS A 26 6.90 -3.20 38.85
N GLY A 27 7.17 -3.39 40.11
CA GLY A 27 7.15 -2.34 41.11
C GLY A 27 7.41 -2.82 42.50
N VAL A 28 7.35 -1.89 43.45
CA VAL A 28 7.53 -2.12 44.88
C VAL A 28 6.29 -1.64 45.63
N ILE A 29 5.83 -2.42 46.58
CA ILE A 29 4.81 -2.02 47.55
C ILE A 29 5.48 -1.67 48.86
N SER A 30 5.22 -0.46 49.35
CA SER A 30 5.76 0.03 50.62
C SER A 30 4.68 0.70 51.47
N ASP A 31 4.93 0.79 52.76
CA ASP A 31 4.13 1.57 53.69
C ASP A 31 4.30 3.07 53.40
N LEU A 32 3.19 3.78 53.40
CA LEU A 32 3.18 5.24 53.09
C LEU A 32 3.90 6.11 54.12
N MET A 33 3.86 5.66 55.39
CA MET A 33 4.38 6.45 56.53
C MET A 33 5.83 6.06 56.87
N THR A 34 6.15 4.78 56.88
CA THR A 34 7.47 4.28 57.23
C THR A 34 8.41 4.11 56.07
N GLY A 35 7.86 3.93 54.84
CA GLY A 35 8.62 3.63 53.64
C GLY A 35 9.16 2.18 53.59
N GLU A 36 8.85 1.37 54.59
CA GLU A 36 9.29 -0.01 54.62
C GLU A 36 8.55 -0.86 53.56
N PRO A 37 9.22 -1.85 52.90
CA PRO A 37 8.58 -2.72 51.94
C PRO A 37 7.54 -3.60 52.63
N ILE A 38 6.40 -3.83 51.94
CA ILE A 38 5.32 -4.71 52.44
C ILE A 38 5.42 -6.06 51.72
N PRO A 39 5.89 -7.11 52.40
CA PRO A 39 5.96 -8.46 51.85
C PRO A 39 4.56 -9.09 51.76
N PHE A 40 4.37 -10.00 50.80
CA PHE A 40 3.15 -10.75 50.57
C PHE A 40 1.88 -9.92 50.33
N ALA A 41 2.00 -8.67 49.95
CA ALA A 41 0.88 -7.86 49.49
C ALA A 41 0.37 -8.39 48.15
N ASN A 42 -0.94 -8.47 48.02
CA ASN A 42 -1.57 -8.97 46.78
C ASN A 42 -1.68 -7.86 45.75
N VAL A 43 -1.18 -8.09 44.53
CA VAL A 43 -1.25 -7.15 43.41
C VAL A 43 -2.02 -7.79 42.28
N ILE A 44 -3.09 -7.15 41.85
CA ILE A 44 -3.91 -7.59 40.71
C ILE A 44 -3.97 -6.54 39.62
N ILE A 45 -4.07 -6.99 38.37
CA ILE A 45 -4.28 -6.17 37.21
C ILE A 45 -5.67 -6.44 36.63
N GLU A 46 -6.41 -5.36 36.38
CA GLU A 46 -7.79 -5.42 35.92
C GLU A 46 -7.98 -4.63 34.62
N LYS A 47 -8.88 -5.09 33.75
CA LYS A 47 -9.35 -4.34 32.59
C LYS A 47 -10.86 -4.44 32.49
N GLY A 48 -11.54 -3.29 32.50
CA GLY A 48 -13.01 -3.23 32.45
C GLY A 48 -13.70 -3.94 33.59
N GLY A 49 -13.10 -3.94 34.81
CA GLY A 49 -13.63 -4.56 36.03
C GLY A 49 -13.43 -6.08 36.12
N ASN A 50 -12.57 -6.66 35.28
CA ASN A 50 -12.21 -8.09 35.37
C ASN A 50 -10.74 -8.25 35.67
N GLN A 51 -10.44 -9.07 36.65
CA GLN A 51 -9.08 -9.49 36.97
C GLN A 51 -8.50 -10.33 35.83
N LEU A 52 -7.33 -9.93 35.32
CA LEU A 52 -6.64 -10.61 34.23
C LEU A 52 -5.41 -11.38 34.71
N ALA A 53 -4.73 -10.84 35.69
CA ALA A 53 -3.58 -11.47 36.33
C ALA A 53 -3.39 -10.90 37.73
N GLY A 54 -2.60 -11.58 38.57
CA GLY A 54 -2.20 -11.13 39.88
C GLY A 54 -0.94 -11.83 40.35
N THR A 55 -0.30 -11.28 41.38
CA THR A 55 0.88 -11.81 42.03
C THR A 55 0.92 -11.29 43.45
N THR A 56 1.81 -11.85 44.26
CA THR A 56 2.14 -11.33 45.59
C THR A 56 3.54 -10.70 45.56
N THR A 57 3.80 -9.76 46.47
CA THR A 57 5.13 -9.19 46.67
C THR A 57 6.06 -10.17 47.36
N ASP A 58 7.35 -10.08 47.03
CA ASP A 58 8.40 -10.81 47.74
C ASP A 58 8.77 -10.14 49.11
N PHE A 59 9.82 -10.66 49.79
CA PHE A 59 10.29 -10.10 51.07
C PHE A 59 10.75 -8.63 51.00
N ASP A 60 11.20 -8.18 49.79
CA ASP A 60 11.61 -6.81 49.54
C ASP A 60 10.43 -5.93 49.05
N GLY A 61 9.19 -6.42 49.11
CA GLY A 61 8.00 -5.75 48.63
C GLY A 61 7.93 -5.65 47.10
N LYS A 62 8.81 -6.32 46.36
CA LYS A 62 8.85 -6.28 44.89
C LYS A 62 7.82 -7.23 44.28
N TYR A 63 7.23 -6.81 43.16
CA TYR A 63 6.32 -7.65 42.40
C TYR A 63 6.61 -7.60 40.89
N THR A 64 6.25 -8.68 40.19
CA THR A 64 6.34 -8.78 38.74
C THR A 64 5.12 -9.50 38.19
N ILE A 65 4.42 -8.89 37.21
CA ILE A 65 3.32 -9.52 36.48
C ILE A 65 3.70 -9.55 34.99
N LYS A 66 3.78 -10.74 34.41
CA LYS A 66 4.02 -11.01 32.97
C LYS A 66 3.52 -12.39 32.57
N PRO A 67 3.20 -12.64 31.28
CA PRO A 67 3.04 -11.67 30.21
C PRO A 67 1.70 -10.93 30.34
N ILE A 68 1.69 -9.64 29.97
CA ILE A 68 0.49 -8.79 29.92
C ILE A 68 0.33 -8.32 28.47
N GLU A 69 -0.87 -8.42 27.90
CA GLU A 69 -1.14 -7.82 26.58
C GLU A 69 -1.01 -6.30 26.67
N PRO A 70 -0.48 -5.62 25.62
CA PRO A 70 -0.42 -4.15 25.62
C PRO A 70 -1.81 -3.52 25.75
N GLY A 71 -1.91 -2.42 26.48
CA GLY A 71 -3.16 -1.71 26.71
C GLY A 71 -3.20 -0.93 28.01
N ASN A 72 -4.37 -0.38 28.36
CA ASN A 72 -4.61 0.37 29.60
C ASN A 72 -5.28 -0.50 30.63
N TYR A 73 -4.77 -0.48 31.86
CA TYR A 73 -5.17 -1.36 32.95
C TYR A 73 -5.31 -0.61 34.28
N ASN A 74 -6.12 -1.18 35.18
CA ASN A 74 -6.12 -0.78 36.58
C ASN A 74 -5.24 -1.75 37.37
N VAL A 75 -4.38 -1.21 38.24
CA VAL A 75 -3.51 -1.98 39.12
C VAL A 75 -3.97 -1.76 40.56
N LYS A 76 -4.31 -2.83 41.24
CA LYS A 76 -4.87 -2.80 42.58
C LYS A 76 -3.98 -3.56 43.54
N ALA A 77 -3.61 -2.92 44.64
CA ALA A 77 -2.83 -3.55 45.73
C ALA A 77 -3.65 -3.66 47.00
N THR A 78 -3.57 -4.83 47.65
CA THR A 78 -4.28 -5.11 48.89
C THR A 78 -3.36 -5.84 49.89
N PHE A 79 -3.46 -5.47 51.15
CA PHE A 79 -2.78 -6.18 52.25
C PHE A 79 -3.61 -6.08 53.52
N VAL A 80 -3.54 -7.11 54.39
CA VAL A 80 -4.32 -7.16 55.64
C VAL A 80 -3.88 -6.03 56.56
N GLY A 81 -4.85 -5.23 57.04
CA GLY A 81 -4.59 -4.05 57.89
C GLY A 81 -4.28 -2.75 57.14
N TYR A 82 -4.23 -2.78 55.83
CA TYR A 82 -3.97 -1.60 54.98
C TYR A 82 -5.16 -1.23 54.11
N GLN A 83 -5.28 0.06 53.81
CA GLN A 83 -6.25 0.58 52.86
C GLN A 83 -5.89 0.09 51.46
N THR A 84 -6.88 -0.44 50.73
CA THR A 84 -6.72 -0.83 49.32
C THR A 84 -6.40 0.39 48.43
N VAL A 85 -5.37 0.27 47.57
CA VAL A 85 -5.01 1.30 46.61
C VAL A 85 -5.24 0.75 45.21
N GLU A 86 -5.91 1.50 44.36
CA GLU A 86 -6.12 1.24 42.94
C GLU A 86 -5.55 2.38 42.10
N ILE A 87 -4.67 2.06 41.15
CA ILE A 87 -4.17 3.01 40.15
C ILE A 87 -4.87 2.71 38.83
N THR A 88 -5.60 3.67 38.29
CA THR A 88 -6.36 3.54 37.06
C THR A 88 -5.58 4.06 35.86
N GLY A 89 -5.73 3.40 34.69
CA GLY A 89 -5.14 3.85 33.42
C GLY A 89 -3.65 3.54 33.25
N VAL A 90 -3.08 2.56 33.96
CA VAL A 90 -1.67 2.15 33.82
C VAL A 90 -1.44 1.61 32.42
N ILE A 91 -0.51 2.21 31.69
CA ILE A 91 -0.19 1.90 30.29
C ILE A 91 0.85 0.78 30.28
N ILE A 92 0.45 -0.38 29.73
CA ILE A 92 1.35 -1.49 29.45
C ILE A 92 1.66 -1.49 27.97
N SER A 93 2.93 -1.32 27.61
CA SER A 93 3.38 -1.27 26.22
C SER A 93 4.03 -2.59 25.81
N ALA A 94 3.92 -2.91 24.51
CA ALA A 94 4.54 -4.10 23.94
C ALA A 94 6.06 -4.09 24.12
N ASN A 95 6.62 -5.19 24.63
CA ASN A 95 8.06 -5.38 24.84
C ASN A 95 8.72 -4.34 25.78
N LYS A 96 7.92 -3.70 26.63
CA LYS A 96 8.40 -2.74 27.64
C LYS A 96 8.09 -3.25 29.05
N ILE A 97 8.93 -2.79 29.99
CA ILE A 97 8.69 -2.92 31.41
C ILE A 97 8.07 -1.61 31.90
N THR A 98 6.83 -1.68 32.38
CA THR A 98 6.19 -0.57 33.09
C THR A 98 6.49 -0.71 34.56
N PHE A 99 7.12 0.31 35.15
CA PHE A 99 7.39 0.36 36.57
C PHE A 99 6.31 1.15 37.30
N GLN A 100 5.65 0.52 38.27
CA GLN A 100 4.61 1.16 39.06
C GLN A 100 4.73 0.77 40.52
N ASP A 101 5.25 1.68 41.34
CA ASP A 101 5.30 1.53 42.77
C ASP A 101 3.96 1.94 43.39
N LEU A 102 3.54 1.20 44.45
CA LEU A 102 2.33 1.51 45.20
C LEU A 102 2.67 1.71 46.68
N LYS A 103 2.06 2.74 47.29
CA LYS A 103 2.20 3.01 48.71
C LYS A 103 0.88 2.76 49.41
N LEU A 104 0.85 1.80 50.34
CA LEU A 104 -0.32 1.48 51.15
C LEU A 104 -0.26 2.23 52.46
N GLN A 105 -1.40 2.63 52.96
CA GLN A 105 -1.52 3.29 54.25
C GLN A 105 -2.15 2.33 55.26
N GLU A 106 -1.53 2.19 56.44
CA GLU A 106 -2.12 1.43 57.52
C GLU A 106 -3.39 2.11 58.04
N GLY A 107 -4.46 1.36 58.20
CA GLY A 107 -5.72 1.92 58.66
C GLY A 107 -6.92 1.01 58.42
N VAL A 108 -7.78 0.90 59.39
CA VAL A 108 -8.97 0.05 59.37
C VAL A 108 -10.18 0.86 58.88
N ALA A 109 -10.22 1.21 57.61
CA ALA A 109 -11.47 1.63 56.94
C ALA A 109 -11.97 0.46 56.11
N LEU A 110 -12.84 -0.35 56.66
CA LEU A 110 -13.51 -1.45 55.95
C LEU A 110 -14.26 -0.90 54.74
N GLY A 111 -13.72 -1.15 53.52
CA GLY A 111 -14.39 -0.92 52.25
C GLY A 111 -14.03 0.38 51.49
N GLU A 112 -13.13 1.20 51.99
CA GLU A 112 -12.69 2.40 51.28
C GLU A 112 -11.50 2.07 50.33
N ILE A 113 -11.69 2.31 49.02
CA ILE A 113 -10.64 2.13 47.98
C ILE A 113 -10.11 3.51 47.62
N LYS A 114 -8.81 3.72 47.78
CA LYS A 114 -8.15 4.94 47.27
C LYS A 114 -7.84 4.77 45.79
N ILE A 115 -8.52 5.55 44.95
CA ILE A 115 -8.31 5.56 43.50
C ILE A 115 -7.33 6.66 43.16
N ILE A 116 -6.29 6.35 42.41
CA ILE A 116 -5.25 7.27 41.91
C ILE A 116 -5.18 7.13 40.39
N GLU A 117 -5.17 8.26 39.68
CA GLU A 117 -4.94 8.25 38.24
C GLU A 117 -3.46 8.06 37.92
N TYR A 118 -3.14 7.19 36.95
CA TYR A 118 -1.79 6.96 36.49
C TYR A 118 -1.19 8.22 35.87
N LYS A 119 -0.01 8.58 36.30
CA LYS A 119 0.79 9.64 35.68
C LYS A 119 1.98 9.01 35.00
N LYS A 120 2.05 9.14 33.67
CA LYS A 120 3.18 8.66 32.88
C LYS A 120 4.47 9.27 33.41
N PRO A 121 5.49 8.46 33.77
CA PRO A 121 6.77 8.97 34.24
C PRO A 121 7.44 9.88 33.18
N LEU A 122 8.05 10.98 33.61
CA LEU A 122 8.83 11.84 32.74
C LEU A 122 10.10 11.17 32.21
N LEU A 123 10.67 10.25 33.01
CA LEU A 123 11.82 9.44 32.65
C LEU A 123 11.37 7.99 32.57
N ASP A 124 11.53 7.37 31.43
CA ASP A 124 11.30 5.94 31.25
C ASP A 124 12.48 5.19 31.91
N GLN A 125 12.19 4.27 32.81
CA GLN A 125 13.19 3.45 33.49
C GLN A 125 13.60 2.24 32.63
N ASP A 126 12.90 1.97 31.53
CA ASP A 126 13.27 0.95 30.57
C ASP A 126 14.41 1.42 29.65
N ASN A 127 15.23 0.48 29.17
CA ASN A 127 16.36 0.78 28.28
C ASN A 127 15.94 1.19 26.86
N LEU A 128 14.64 1.12 26.53
CA LEU A 128 14.09 1.49 25.23
C LEU A 128 13.90 3.00 25.09
N SER A 129 14.59 3.61 24.11
CA SER A 129 14.33 5.01 23.77
C SER A 129 13.13 5.08 22.83
N GLY A 130 12.10 5.83 23.19
CA GLY A 130 10.92 6.00 22.35
C GLY A 130 9.71 6.43 23.17
N GLU A 131 8.54 6.38 22.54
CA GLU A 131 7.30 6.83 23.14
C GLU A 131 6.13 5.90 22.78
N THR A 132 5.14 5.79 23.68
CA THR A 132 3.86 5.14 23.42
C THR A 132 2.75 6.17 23.43
N LYS A 133 1.95 6.23 22.37
CA LYS A 133 0.72 7.03 22.26
C LYS A 133 -0.48 6.11 22.47
N THR A 134 -1.38 6.51 23.37
CA THR A 134 -2.62 5.79 23.65
C THR A 134 -3.71 6.14 22.65
N ALA A 135 -4.81 5.36 22.65
CA ALA A 135 -5.98 5.63 21.82
C ALA A 135 -6.53 7.04 22.03
N GLU A 136 -6.59 7.52 23.28
CA GLU A 136 -7.08 8.85 23.64
C GLU A 136 -6.16 9.95 23.09
N GLU A 137 -4.84 9.78 23.22
CA GLU A 137 -3.86 10.71 22.67
C GLU A 137 -3.92 10.74 21.14
N ILE A 138 -4.10 9.58 20.48
CA ILE A 138 -4.20 9.46 19.01
C ILE A 138 -5.45 10.19 18.49
N VAL A 139 -6.59 10.00 19.13
CA VAL A 139 -7.85 10.69 18.75
C VAL A 139 -7.76 12.20 18.91
N ALA A 140 -6.95 12.70 19.85
CA ALA A 140 -6.74 14.14 20.08
C ALA A 140 -5.81 14.79 19.03
N LEU A 141 -5.08 13.99 18.21
CA LEU A 141 -4.20 14.51 17.18
C LEU A 141 -4.99 14.84 15.89
N PRO A 142 -4.58 15.87 15.14
CA PRO A 142 -5.25 16.27 13.89
C PRO A 142 -4.88 15.35 12.70
N THR A 143 -4.37 14.16 12.94
CA THR A 143 -3.94 13.21 11.91
C THR A 143 -4.48 11.81 12.19
N ARG A 144 -4.76 11.07 11.12
CA ARG A 144 -5.17 9.65 11.15
C ARG A 144 -4.08 8.69 10.66
N SER A 145 -2.96 9.23 10.20
CA SER A 145 -1.83 8.42 9.70
C SER A 145 -0.98 7.91 10.85
N VAL A 146 -0.73 6.61 10.91
CA VAL A 146 0.17 6.00 11.91
C VAL A 146 1.58 6.60 11.85
N SER A 147 2.10 6.87 10.64
CA SER A 147 3.41 7.51 10.47
C SER A 147 3.42 8.94 10.98
N SER A 148 2.33 9.69 10.78
CA SER A 148 2.21 11.06 11.29
C SER A 148 2.00 11.11 12.80
N VAL A 149 1.29 10.15 13.40
CA VAL A 149 1.25 9.98 14.86
C VAL A 149 2.65 9.69 15.40
N ALA A 150 3.41 8.80 14.75
CA ALA A 150 4.78 8.48 15.15
C ALA A 150 5.72 9.69 15.02
N SER A 151 5.51 10.57 14.03
CA SER A 151 6.34 11.77 13.83
C SER A 151 6.24 12.80 14.95
N THR A 152 5.23 12.69 15.82
CA THR A 152 5.15 13.51 17.05
C THR A 152 6.16 13.10 18.12
N THR A 153 6.82 11.94 17.96
CA THR A 153 7.88 11.47 18.87
C THR A 153 9.21 12.13 18.54
N ALA A 154 9.97 12.51 19.56
CA ALA A 154 11.27 13.18 19.40
C ALA A 154 12.26 12.29 18.60
N GLY A 155 12.97 12.91 17.64
CA GLY A 155 13.96 12.25 16.79
C GLY A 155 13.37 11.58 15.54
N ILE A 156 12.12 11.84 15.22
CA ILE A 156 11.46 11.39 13.98
C ILE A 156 11.17 12.60 13.09
N TYR A 157 11.52 12.47 11.82
CA TYR A 157 11.22 13.43 10.78
C TYR A 157 10.26 12.81 9.75
N GLN A 158 9.27 13.58 9.34
CA GLN A 158 8.35 13.27 8.25
C GLN A 158 8.28 14.49 7.34
N LYS A 159 8.34 14.28 6.03
CA LYS A 159 8.31 15.38 5.06
C LYS A 159 6.90 15.96 4.92
N ASP A 160 5.93 15.10 4.62
CA ASP A 160 4.52 15.46 4.49
C ASP A 160 3.64 14.45 5.23
N GLU A 161 2.42 14.82 5.55
CA GLU A 161 1.48 13.93 6.27
C GLU A 161 1.23 12.63 5.49
N GLY A 162 1.42 11.50 6.18
CA GLY A 162 1.23 10.16 5.61
C GLY A 162 2.46 9.60 4.91
N ASP A 163 3.51 10.38 4.68
CA ASP A 163 4.78 9.90 4.13
C ASP A 163 5.49 8.93 5.10
N ALA A 164 6.48 8.23 4.56
CA ALA A 164 7.39 7.45 5.36
C ALA A 164 8.20 8.34 6.31
N VAL A 165 8.62 7.79 7.44
CA VAL A 165 9.36 8.53 8.46
C VAL A 165 10.84 8.17 8.47
N ASN A 166 11.68 9.15 8.81
CA ASN A 166 13.10 8.99 9.07
C ASN A 166 13.34 9.05 10.59
N MET A 167 13.91 7.99 11.16
CA MET A 167 14.24 7.95 12.59
C MET A 167 15.71 8.24 12.81
N ARG A 168 16.03 9.26 13.62
CA ARG A 168 17.42 9.65 13.99
C ARG A 168 18.36 9.72 12.78
N GLY A 169 17.88 10.24 11.65
CA GLY A 169 18.67 10.40 10.43
C GLY A 169 18.84 9.11 9.61
N SER A 170 18.13 8.03 9.92
CA SER A 170 18.09 6.84 9.08
C SER A 170 17.34 7.10 7.77
N ARG A 171 17.45 6.18 6.81
CA ARG A 171 16.64 6.22 5.59
C ARG A 171 15.20 5.80 5.88
N GLU A 172 14.24 6.25 5.08
CA GLU A 172 12.81 5.92 5.19
C GLU A 172 12.56 4.40 5.24
N ASN A 173 13.27 3.63 4.41
CA ASN A 173 13.13 2.19 4.33
C ASN A 173 13.78 1.42 5.49
N ALA A 174 14.49 2.10 6.40
CA ALA A 174 15.09 1.50 7.59
C ALA A 174 14.10 1.36 8.75
N THR A 175 12.97 2.07 8.70
CA THR A 175 11.91 1.99 9.70
C THR A 175 11.05 0.75 9.49
N SER A 176 10.90 -0.07 10.53
CA SER A 176 10.06 -1.26 10.48
C SER A 176 8.72 -1.02 11.18
N TYR A 177 7.63 -1.40 10.51
CA TYR A 177 6.28 -1.32 11.06
C TYR A 177 5.79 -2.69 11.51
N TYR A 178 5.10 -2.73 12.64
CA TYR A 178 4.49 -3.94 13.20
C TYR A 178 3.03 -3.69 13.54
N VAL A 179 2.17 -4.67 13.33
CA VAL A 179 0.77 -4.70 13.78
C VAL A 179 0.56 -5.99 14.57
N ASP A 180 0.19 -5.89 15.83
CA ASP A 180 0.02 -7.03 16.75
C ASP A 180 1.21 -8.01 16.76
N GLY A 181 2.42 -7.49 16.57
CA GLY A 181 3.66 -8.29 16.54
C GLY A 181 4.09 -8.82 15.18
N ILE A 182 3.32 -8.56 14.16
CA ILE A 182 3.60 -8.98 12.79
C ILE A 182 4.29 -7.84 12.05
N LYS A 183 5.42 -8.12 11.39
CA LYS A 183 6.09 -7.16 10.52
C LYS A 183 5.23 -6.87 9.29
N VAL A 184 4.93 -5.60 9.05
CA VAL A 184 4.01 -5.18 8.00
C VAL A 184 4.74 -4.95 6.68
N ARG A 185 4.19 -5.48 5.58
CA ARG A 185 4.48 -5.05 4.21
C ARG A 185 3.22 -4.41 3.60
N GLY A 186 3.41 -3.31 2.86
CA GLY A 186 2.30 -2.57 2.29
C GLY A 186 1.58 -1.69 3.30
N ALA A 187 0.27 -1.48 3.11
CA ALA A 187 -0.52 -0.65 3.99
C ALA A 187 -0.70 -1.27 5.38
N ILE A 188 -0.70 -0.44 6.43
CA ILE A 188 -0.97 -0.88 7.81
C ILE A 188 -2.41 -1.42 7.90
N GLY A 189 -3.38 -0.75 7.29
CA GLY A 189 -4.76 -1.24 7.12
C GLY A 189 -5.57 -1.33 8.41
N VAL A 190 -5.17 -0.65 9.48
CA VAL A 190 -5.90 -0.57 10.75
C VAL A 190 -6.63 0.76 10.82
N PRO A 191 -7.97 0.78 10.93
CA PRO A 191 -8.72 2.01 11.21
C PRO A 191 -8.26 2.68 12.50
N THR A 192 -8.28 4.01 12.57
CA THR A 192 -7.88 4.75 13.78
C THR A 192 -8.70 4.31 15.00
N SER A 193 -9.99 4.07 14.84
CA SER A 193 -10.88 3.56 15.90
C SER A 193 -10.50 2.16 16.42
N GLY A 194 -9.73 1.40 15.63
CA GLY A 194 -9.23 0.07 15.96
C GLY A 194 -7.88 0.05 16.67
N ILE A 195 -7.21 1.20 16.85
CA ILE A 195 -5.91 1.28 17.48
C ILE A 195 -6.06 1.43 18.99
N GLU A 196 -5.40 0.58 19.76
CA GLU A 196 -5.27 0.68 21.22
C GLU A 196 -4.09 1.59 21.59
N GLN A 197 -2.94 1.39 20.92
CA GLN A 197 -1.76 2.21 21.11
C GLN A 197 -0.79 2.09 19.94
N ILE A 198 0.06 3.11 19.80
CA ILE A 198 1.20 3.13 18.89
C ILE A 198 2.47 3.31 19.74
N THR A 199 3.33 2.30 19.72
CA THR A 199 4.63 2.35 20.39
C THR A 199 5.73 2.63 19.37
N VAL A 200 6.47 3.68 19.56
CA VAL A 200 7.60 4.08 18.74
C VAL A 200 8.89 3.80 19.50
N VAL A 201 9.80 3.04 18.91
CA VAL A 201 11.11 2.73 19.48
C VAL A 201 12.19 3.30 18.56
N THR A 202 12.92 4.29 19.03
CA THR A 202 13.96 5.00 18.27
C THR A 202 15.39 4.56 18.61
N GLY A 203 15.56 3.72 19.63
CA GLY A 203 16.86 3.20 20.05
C GLY A 203 16.75 2.18 21.17
N GLY A 204 17.84 1.46 21.46
CA GLY A 204 17.82 0.36 22.42
C GLY A 204 17.01 -0.85 21.90
N LEU A 205 17.01 -1.10 20.59
CA LEU A 205 16.17 -2.13 19.99
C LEU A 205 16.45 -3.52 20.60
N PRO A 206 15.44 -4.22 21.12
CA PRO A 206 15.59 -5.58 21.61
C PRO A 206 16.07 -6.55 20.52
N ALA A 207 16.81 -7.59 20.92
CA ALA A 207 17.39 -8.58 20.02
C ALA A 207 16.37 -9.30 19.11
N GLN A 208 15.11 -9.35 19.53
CA GLN A 208 14.00 -9.91 18.74
C GLN A 208 13.72 -9.18 17.41
N TYR A 209 14.24 -7.98 17.22
CA TYR A 209 14.10 -7.17 16.00
C TYR A 209 15.41 -7.22 15.19
N GLY A 210 15.77 -8.38 14.68
CA GLY A 210 17.10 -8.67 14.14
C GLY A 210 17.52 -7.83 12.93
N ASP A 211 16.61 -7.35 12.09
CA ASP A 211 16.89 -6.58 10.87
C ASP A 211 16.39 -5.13 10.90
N ALA A 212 16.03 -4.63 12.07
CA ALA A 212 15.62 -3.24 12.26
C ALA A 212 16.84 -2.35 12.47
N THR A 213 17.16 -1.47 11.52
CA THR A 213 18.34 -0.59 11.55
C THR A 213 18.01 0.87 11.83
N GLY A 214 16.78 1.32 11.59
CA GLY A 214 16.35 2.69 11.81
C GLY A 214 15.55 2.88 13.08
N GLY A 215 14.57 2.03 13.30
CA GLY A 215 13.65 2.05 14.43
C GLY A 215 12.38 1.27 14.16
N ILE A 216 11.46 1.26 15.14
CA ILE A 216 10.25 0.45 15.08
C ILE A 216 9.04 1.31 15.41
N ILE A 217 7.97 1.13 14.63
CA ILE A 217 6.63 1.60 14.93
C ILE A 217 5.74 0.38 15.08
N SER A 218 5.26 0.15 16.31
CA SER A 218 4.40 -0.98 16.62
C SER A 218 2.99 -0.51 16.94
N VAL A 219 2.02 -0.94 16.14
CA VAL A 219 0.60 -0.70 16.34
C VAL A 219 0.00 -1.90 17.06
N THR A 220 -0.66 -1.66 18.18
CA THR A 220 -1.47 -2.66 18.88
C THR A 220 -2.94 -2.37 18.59
N THR A 221 -3.67 -3.36 18.11
CA THR A 221 -5.10 -3.23 17.87
C THR A 221 -5.89 -3.44 19.18
N LYS A 222 -7.06 -2.79 19.28
CA LYS A 222 -7.98 -3.01 20.40
C LYS A 222 -8.38 -4.48 20.50
N GLY A 223 -8.50 -4.96 21.71
CA GLY A 223 -9.03 -6.29 22.01
C GLY A 223 -10.53 -6.28 22.34
N PRO A 224 -11.14 -7.47 22.47
CA PRO A 224 -12.52 -7.61 22.89
C PRO A 224 -12.79 -7.02 24.28
N SER A 225 -13.92 -6.33 24.42
CA SER A 225 -14.41 -5.79 25.68
C SER A 225 -15.28 -6.83 26.42
N ASN A 226 -15.30 -6.76 27.76
CA ASN A 226 -16.21 -7.57 28.57
C ASN A 226 -17.66 -7.06 28.59
N LYS A 227 -17.90 -5.84 28.11
CA LYS A 227 -19.23 -5.26 27.90
C LYS A 227 -19.38 -4.91 26.42
N PHE A 228 -20.60 -4.95 25.93
CA PHE A 228 -20.87 -4.46 24.58
C PHE A 228 -20.54 -2.97 24.50
N PHE A 229 -19.77 -2.61 23.50
CA PHE A 229 -19.35 -1.24 23.20
C PHE A 229 -19.43 -1.02 21.69
N GLY A 230 -19.89 0.16 21.27
CA GLY A 230 -19.94 0.53 19.87
C GLY A 230 -19.88 2.04 19.69
N GLY A 231 -19.25 2.48 18.61
CA GLY A 231 -19.14 3.87 18.20
C GLY A 231 -19.29 4.03 16.69
N LEU A 232 -19.84 5.16 16.26
CA LEU A 232 -19.93 5.60 14.88
C LEU A 232 -19.31 6.99 14.78
N GLU A 233 -18.54 7.21 13.74
CA GLU A 233 -17.91 8.48 13.41
C GLU A 233 -18.29 8.87 11.99
N VAL A 234 -18.67 10.13 11.80
CA VAL A 234 -18.92 10.70 10.46
C VAL A 234 -18.24 12.06 10.40
N GLU A 235 -17.43 12.26 9.37
CA GLU A 235 -16.71 13.50 9.13
C GLU A 235 -16.89 13.91 7.68
N SER A 236 -17.14 15.19 7.40
CA SER A 236 -17.31 15.72 6.04
C SER A 236 -16.86 17.16 5.95
N SER A 237 -16.11 17.49 4.90
CA SER A 237 -15.75 18.87 4.55
C SER A 237 -16.56 19.46 3.39
N SER A 238 -17.46 18.68 2.79
CA SER A 238 -18.16 19.03 1.53
C SER A 238 -18.97 20.34 1.59
N LEU A 239 -19.32 20.81 2.79
CA LEU A 239 -19.99 22.10 2.99
C LEU A 239 -19.01 23.28 3.08
N PHE A 240 -17.72 23.04 3.29
CA PHE A 240 -16.73 24.05 3.63
C PHE A 240 -15.66 24.24 2.55
N ASP A 241 -15.41 23.22 1.74
CA ASP A 241 -14.38 23.26 0.71
C ASP A 241 -14.78 22.52 -0.58
N LYS A 242 -13.88 22.46 -1.56
CA LYS A 242 -14.04 21.79 -2.85
C LYS A 242 -13.33 20.44 -2.93
N TYR A 243 -12.73 19.99 -1.83
CA TYR A 243 -11.91 18.77 -1.79
C TYR A 243 -12.74 17.54 -1.41
N ASN A 244 -13.99 17.75 -0.93
CA ASN A 244 -14.97 16.71 -0.64
C ASN A 244 -14.44 15.56 0.24
N TYR A 245 -13.75 15.93 1.35
CA TYR A 245 -13.34 14.91 2.31
C TYR A 245 -14.58 14.36 3.02
N ASN A 246 -14.80 13.06 2.89
CA ASN A 246 -15.89 12.35 3.57
C ASN A 246 -15.36 11.08 4.20
N LEU A 247 -15.68 10.85 5.47
CA LEU A 247 -15.27 9.69 6.24
C LEU A 247 -16.43 9.16 7.05
N VAL A 248 -16.56 7.84 7.03
CA VAL A 248 -17.47 7.09 7.93
C VAL A 248 -16.64 5.99 8.59
N GLY A 249 -16.60 6.01 9.93
CA GLY A 249 -15.90 5.03 10.74
C GLY A 249 -16.81 4.38 11.76
N PHE A 250 -16.54 3.13 12.12
CA PHE A 250 -17.24 2.44 13.20
C PHE A 250 -16.29 1.55 13.99
N GLY A 251 -16.65 1.29 15.24
CA GLY A 251 -15.99 0.31 16.10
C GLY A 251 -17.02 -0.41 16.95
N LEU A 252 -16.92 -1.74 17.02
CA LEU A 252 -17.80 -2.62 17.79
C LEU A 252 -16.94 -3.60 18.58
N SER A 253 -17.29 -3.80 19.86
CA SER A 253 -16.59 -4.76 20.72
C SER A 253 -17.55 -5.34 21.74
N GLY A 254 -17.33 -6.60 22.11
CA GLY A 254 -18.14 -7.21 23.13
C GLY A 254 -17.88 -8.70 23.34
N PRO A 255 -18.51 -9.28 24.36
CA PRO A 255 -18.46 -10.71 24.63
C PRO A 255 -19.45 -11.47 23.73
N ILE A 256 -19.00 -12.57 23.14
CA ILE A 256 -19.87 -13.58 22.52
C ILE A 256 -20.30 -14.59 23.58
N LEU A 257 -19.35 -15.07 24.40
CA LEU A 257 -19.60 -16.05 25.45
C LEU A 257 -18.92 -15.62 26.75
N LYS A 258 -19.66 -15.63 27.86
CA LYS A 258 -19.16 -15.33 29.22
C LYS A 258 -19.13 -16.56 30.11
N LYS A 259 -18.15 -16.62 31.02
CA LYS A 259 -18.10 -17.60 32.08
C LYS A 259 -19.30 -17.35 33.05
N ARG A 260 -19.91 -18.40 33.56
CA ARG A 260 -20.85 -18.31 34.68
C ARG A 260 -20.09 -18.59 35.98
N ASN A 261 -20.19 -17.69 36.90
CA ASN A 261 -19.67 -17.88 38.27
C ASN A 261 -20.56 -18.83 39.07
N ALA A 262 -20.06 -19.36 40.19
CA ALA A 262 -20.81 -20.28 41.04
C ALA A 262 -22.07 -19.66 41.66
N ASP A 263 -22.10 -18.32 41.82
CA ASP A 263 -23.24 -17.54 42.29
C ASP A 263 -24.27 -17.22 41.18
N GLY A 264 -24.08 -17.73 39.97
CA GLY A 264 -24.94 -17.49 38.79
C GLY A 264 -24.70 -16.17 38.06
N THR A 265 -23.79 -15.32 38.53
CA THR A 265 -23.44 -14.05 37.88
C THR A 265 -22.59 -14.31 36.64
N LYS A 266 -22.62 -13.35 35.68
CA LYS A 266 -21.78 -13.40 34.47
C LYS A 266 -20.37 -12.91 34.81
N GLY A 267 -19.39 -13.77 34.68
CA GLY A 267 -17.98 -13.48 34.86
C GLY A 267 -17.29 -12.92 33.61
N SER A 268 -16.00 -13.19 33.46
CA SER A 268 -15.17 -12.77 32.34
C SER A 268 -15.59 -13.36 30.99
N SER A 269 -15.26 -12.71 29.90
CA SER A 269 -15.50 -13.21 28.54
C SER A 269 -14.60 -14.42 28.23
N ILE A 270 -15.20 -15.54 27.83
CA ILE A 270 -14.49 -16.70 27.28
C ILE A 270 -14.22 -16.47 25.80
N ILE A 271 -15.22 -15.97 25.04
CA ILE A 271 -15.10 -15.58 23.63
C ILE A 271 -15.55 -14.15 23.52
N GLY A 272 -14.68 -13.30 23.00
CA GLY A 272 -14.98 -11.92 22.71
C GLY A 272 -14.60 -11.54 21.30
N TYR A 273 -15.17 -10.46 20.78
CA TYR A 273 -14.87 -9.93 19.47
C TYR A 273 -14.57 -8.43 19.54
N PHE A 274 -13.75 -7.99 18.60
CA PHE A 274 -13.56 -6.60 18.23
C PHE A 274 -13.64 -6.49 16.71
N LEU A 275 -14.33 -5.47 16.20
CA LEU A 275 -14.46 -5.14 14.79
C LEU A 275 -14.42 -3.63 14.62
N SER A 276 -13.59 -3.12 13.73
CA SER A 276 -13.59 -1.72 13.33
C SER A 276 -13.52 -1.60 11.82
N GLY A 277 -14.10 -0.54 11.28
CA GLY A 277 -14.07 -0.24 9.86
C GLY A 277 -14.07 1.25 9.60
N GLU A 278 -13.50 1.66 8.47
CA GLU A 278 -13.43 3.03 8.01
C GLU A 278 -13.53 3.08 6.50
N TYR A 279 -14.39 3.94 5.99
CA TYR A 279 -14.47 4.31 4.59
C TYR A 279 -14.18 5.80 4.44
N ARG A 280 -13.28 6.15 3.50
CA ARG A 280 -12.92 7.53 3.19
C ARG A 280 -13.03 7.75 1.68
N ASP A 281 -13.62 8.87 1.29
CA ASP A 281 -13.71 9.36 -0.08
C ASP A 281 -13.26 10.82 -0.12
N VAL A 282 -12.31 11.15 -0.99
CA VAL A 282 -11.71 12.49 -1.10
C VAL A 282 -11.43 12.77 -2.56
N ASP A 283 -11.85 13.93 -3.06
CA ASP A 283 -11.61 14.32 -4.47
C ASP A 283 -10.17 14.78 -4.70
N ASP A 284 -9.59 15.53 -3.76
CA ASP A 284 -8.19 15.99 -3.83
C ASP A 284 -7.49 15.84 -2.48
N THR A 285 -6.55 14.89 -2.39
CA THR A 285 -5.81 14.58 -1.16
C THR A 285 -4.61 15.52 -0.91
N ASP A 286 -4.23 16.34 -1.92
CA ASP A 286 -3.08 17.24 -1.87
C ASP A 286 -3.45 18.56 -2.59
N PRO A 287 -4.33 19.38 -1.98
CA PRO A 287 -4.82 20.60 -2.58
C PRO A 287 -3.74 21.65 -2.78
N SER A 288 -3.82 22.38 -3.89
CA SER A 288 -2.90 23.48 -4.20
C SER A 288 -3.43 24.80 -3.63
N ALA A 289 -2.55 25.56 -2.97
CA ALA A 289 -2.89 26.88 -2.44
C ALA A 289 -3.27 27.91 -3.52
N ILE A 290 -2.81 27.72 -4.77
CA ILE A 290 -3.05 28.64 -5.91
C ILE A 290 -4.03 28.05 -6.93
N GLY A 291 -4.62 26.88 -6.65
CA GLY A 291 -5.47 26.16 -7.60
C GLY A 291 -4.70 25.49 -8.73
N ARG A 292 -5.42 25.08 -9.76
CA ARG A 292 -4.89 24.44 -10.98
C ARG A 292 -5.61 25.02 -12.21
N TRP A 293 -4.88 25.13 -13.30
CA TRP A 293 -5.42 25.60 -14.57
C TRP A 293 -5.90 24.40 -15.39
N LYS A 294 -7.08 24.52 -16.00
CA LYS A 294 -7.59 23.61 -17.03
C LYS A 294 -8.11 24.42 -18.21
N VAL A 295 -8.15 23.83 -19.38
CA VAL A 295 -8.85 24.41 -20.54
C VAL A 295 -10.36 24.46 -20.23
N LYS A 296 -11.05 25.52 -20.69
CA LYS A 296 -12.50 25.62 -20.57
C LYS A 296 -13.19 24.52 -21.39
N ASP A 297 -14.32 24.03 -20.90
CA ASP A 297 -15.01 22.88 -21.49
C ASP A 297 -15.50 23.14 -22.94
N ASP A 298 -15.89 24.36 -23.26
CA ASP A 298 -16.29 24.78 -24.61
C ASP A 298 -15.08 24.83 -25.55
N VAL A 299 -13.95 25.36 -25.09
CA VAL A 299 -12.70 25.39 -25.85
C VAL A 299 -12.19 23.96 -26.09
N LEU A 300 -12.25 23.07 -25.08
CA LEU A 300 -11.87 21.66 -25.26
C LEU A 300 -12.73 20.99 -26.34
N LYS A 301 -14.04 21.19 -26.30
CA LYS A 301 -14.96 20.65 -27.31
C LYS A 301 -14.66 21.16 -28.71
N ASP A 302 -14.31 22.45 -28.84
CA ASP A 302 -13.91 23.00 -30.12
C ASP A 302 -12.58 22.38 -30.62
N LEU A 303 -11.59 22.21 -29.76
CA LEU A 303 -10.34 21.54 -30.11
C LEU A 303 -10.54 20.07 -30.52
N GLN A 304 -11.48 19.37 -29.88
CA GLN A 304 -11.83 17.98 -30.23
C GLN A 304 -12.54 17.91 -31.60
N ALA A 305 -13.41 18.87 -31.91
CA ALA A 305 -14.11 18.93 -33.18
C ALA A 305 -13.21 19.46 -34.33
N ASN A 306 -12.36 20.44 -34.04
CA ASN A 306 -11.52 21.15 -34.98
C ASN A 306 -10.05 21.14 -34.51
N PRO A 307 -9.34 20.01 -34.52
CA PRO A 307 -7.97 19.95 -33.98
C PRO A 307 -6.94 20.73 -34.83
N PHE A 308 -7.24 21.05 -36.12
CA PHE A 308 -6.30 21.60 -37.05
C PHE A 308 -6.83 22.85 -37.77
N ARG A 309 -5.91 23.70 -38.22
CA ARG A 309 -6.13 24.81 -39.13
C ARG A 309 -5.08 24.84 -40.24
N ILE A 310 -5.42 25.41 -41.37
CA ILE A 310 -4.46 25.60 -42.47
C ILE A 310 -3.42 26.62 -42.03
N ALA A 311 -2.15 26.37 -42.37
CA ALA A 311 -1.10 27.35 -42.20
C ALA A 311 -1.38 28.59 -43.10
N PRO A 312 -0.96 29.81 -42.68
CA PRO A 312 -1.16 31.03 -43.48
C PRO A 312 -0.61 30.94 -44.90
N ASN A 313 0.41 30.13 -45.12
CA ASN A 313 0.86 29.71 -46.43
C ASN A 313 0.33 28.30 -46.70
N ALA A 314 -0.62 28.17 -47.61
CA ALA A 314 -1.25 26.88 -47.94
C ALA A 314 -0.27 25.79 -48.37
N SER A 315 0.89 26.17 -48.97
CA SER A 315 1.95 25.22 -49.30
C SER A 315 2.68 24.68 -48.04
N ALA A 316 2.48 25.29 -46.89
CA ALA A 316 3.14 24.91 -45.64
C ALA A 316 2.36 23.87 -44.82
N GLY A 317 1.19 23.38 -45.29
CA GLY A 317 0.42 22.36 -44.59
C GLY A 317 -0.58 22.92 -43.58
N PHE A 318 -0.72 22.28 -42.42
CA PHE A 318 -1.66 22.69 -41.38
C PHE A 318 -0.98 22.73 -40.00
N LEU A 319 -1.62 23.41 -39.06
CA LEU A 319 -1.13 23.66 -37.71
C LEU A 319 -2.14 23.13 -36.70
N SER A 320 -1.68 22.74 -35.51
CA SER A 320 -2.54 22.37 -34.40
C SER A 320 -3.27 23.60 -33.84
N ASN A 321 -4.59 23.54 -33.66
CA ASN A 321 -5.36 24.61 -33.06
C ASN A 321 -4.97 24.88 -31.61
N SER A 322 -4.49 23.86 -30.90
CA SER A 322 -4.02 24.00 -29.51
C SER A 322 -2.77 24.87 -29.35
N ASP A 323 -2.02 25.13 -30.43
CA ASP A 323 -0.86 26.05 -30.42
C ASP A 323 -1.25 27.52 -30.27
N PHE A 324 -2.52 27.85 -30.46
CA PHE A 324 -3.01 29.22 -30.50
C PHE A 324 -3.89 29.61 -29.32
N LEU A 325 -3.90 28.78 -28.29
CA LEU A 325 -4.62 29.08 -27.06
C LEU A 325 -3.94 30.22 -26.30
N THR A 326 -4.75 31.01 -25.63
CA THR A 326 -4.35 32.13 -24.78
C THR A 326 -4.77 31.90 -23.34
N GLU A 327 -4.39 32.77 -22.41
CA GLU A 327 -4.81 32.71 -21.03
C GLU A 327 -6.35 32.70 -20.87
N ASP A 328 -7.05 33.40 -21.78
CA ASP A 328 -8.51 33.48 -21.75
C ASP A 328 -9.22 32.16 -22.07
N ASP A 329 -8.52 31.19 -22.64
CA ASP A 329 -9.04 29.84 -22.94
C ASP A 329 -8.99 28.88 -21.75
N PHE A 330 -8.37 29.31 -20.66
CA PHE A 330 -8.22 28.52 -19.46
C PHE A 330 -9.04 29.09 -18.30
N GLU A 331 -9.31 28.22 -17.31
CA GLU A 331 -9.89 28.60 -16.03
C GLU A 331 -9.13 27.96 -14.86
N ASN A 332 -9.11 28.67 -13.72
CA ASN A 332 -8.49 28.17 -12.51
C ASN A 332 -9.53 27.43 -11.66
N VAL A 333 -9.22 26.22 -11.26
CA VAL A 333 -10.04 25.37 -10.37
C VAL A 333 -9.31 25.12 -9.06
N GLN A 334 -10.03 25.13 -7.94
CA GLN A 334 -9.43 24.98 -6.61
C GLN A 334 -8.94 23.55 -6.34
N ALA A 335 -9.72 22.55 -6.77
CA ALA A 335 -9.38 21.15 -6.61
C ALA A 335 -8.84 20.57 -7.92
N LYS A 336 -7.89 19.64 -7.82
CA LYS A 336 -7.44 18.84 -8.96
C LYS A 336 -8.59 17.98 -9.48
N LEU A 337 -8.73 17.88 -10.79
CA LEU A 337 -9.77 17.07 -11.42
C LEU A 337 -9.28 15.63 -11.62
N ASN A 338 -10.19 14.69 -11.48
CA ASN A 338 -9.92 13.26 -11.71
C ASN A 338 -8.71 12.73 -10.90
N THR A 339 -8.67 13.08 -9.60
CA THR A 339 -7.63 12.64 -8.66
C THR A 339 -8.23 12.03 -7.39
N ASN A 340 -9.52 11.68 -7.42
CA ASN A 340 -10.24 11.16 -6.27
C ASN A 340 -9.58 9.89 -5.71
N GLU A 341 -9.59 9.81 -4.37
CA GLU A 341 -9.14 8.63 -3.62
C GLU A 341 -10.30 8.05 -2.81
N LYS A 342 -10.53 6.75 -2.98
CA LYS A 342 -11.42 5.95 -2.14
C LYS A 342 -10.61 4.96 -1.34
N ARG A 343 -10.86 4.91 -0.03
CA ARG A 343 -10.14 4.01 0.87
C ARG A 343 -11.13 3.29 1.77
N PHE A 344 -10.95 1.99 1.92
CA PHE A 344 -11.73 1.15 2.79
C PHE A 344 -10.80 0.30 3.67
N ASN A 345 -10.95 0.39 4.99
CA ASN A 345 -10.18 -0.34 5.99
C ASN A 345 -11.12 -1.12 6.87
N VAL A 346 -10.80 -2.36 7.16
CA VAL A 346 -11.48 -3.17 8.18
C VAL A 346 -10.45 -3.93 8.99
N SER A 347 -10.63 -3.96 10.31
CA SER A 347 -9.83 -4.76 11.24
C SER A 347 -10.74 -5.53 12.17
N GLY A 348 -10.47 -6.81 12.38
CA GLY A 348 -11.24 -7.66 13.27
C GLY A 348 -10.36 -8.61 14.09
N LYS A 349 -10.81 -8.92 15.33
CA LYS A 349 -10.13 -9.80 16.26
C LYS A 349 -11.14 -10.60 17.06
N LEU A 350 -10.86 -11.88 17.21
CA LEU A 350 -11.59 -12.83 18.07
C LEU A 350 -10.62 -13.40 19.11
N ASP A 351 -10.92 -13.20 20.38
CA ASP A 351 -10.17 -13.78 21.47
C ASP A 351 -10.94 -14.92 22.12
N PHE A 352 -10.27 -16.03 22.33
CA PHE A 352 -10.78 -17.19 23.04
C PHE A 352 -9.89 -17.48 24.24
N LYS A 353 -10.47 -17.45 25.45
CA LYS A 353 -9.82 -17.64 26.76
C LYS A 353 -10.48 -18.79 27.51
N PRO A 354 -10.20 -20.06 27.12
CA PRO A 354 -10.84 -21.22 27.74
C PRO A 354 -10.44 -21.40 29.21
N THR A 355 -9.22 -20.99 29.57
CA THR A 355 -8.68 -21.00 30.92
C THR A 355 -7.99 -19.67 31.24
N ASN A 356 -7.58 -19.51 32.50
CA ASN A 356 -6.80 -18.32 32.91
C ASN A 356 -5.36 -18.34 32.36
N THR A 357 -4.91 -19.47 31.83
CA THR A 357 -3.54 -19.70 31.35
C THR A 357 -3.44 -19.83 29.82
N THR A 358 -4.55 -20.10 29.14
CA THR A 358 -4.58 -20.32 27.68
C THR A 358 -5.31 -19.21 26.97
N PHE A 359 -4.66 -18.57 25.98
CA PHE A 359 -5.22 -17.47 25.19
C PHE A 359 -5.00 -17.76 23.71
N LEU A 360 -6.06 -17.77 22.92
CA LEU A 360 -6.03 -17.86 21.47
C LEU A 360 -6.64 -16.60 20.88
N SER A 361 -5.88 -15.88 20.05
CA SER A 361 -6.35 -14.73 19.27
C SER A 361 -6.30 -15.07 17.79
N LEU A 362 -7.40 -14.82 17.08
CA LEU A 362 -7.49 -14.87 15.63
C LEU A 362 -7.88 -13.48 15.14
N GLY A 363 -7.19 -12.97 14.14
CA GLY A 363 -7.49 -11.63 13.66
C GLY A 363 -7.03 -11.39 12.24
N GLY A 364 -7.37 -10.20 11.74
CA GLY A 364 -6.93 -9.79 10.44
C GLY A 364 -7.33 -8.37 10.10
N THR A 365 -6.74 -7.88 9.01
CA THR A 365 -7.03 -6.57 8.43
C THR A 365 -7.27 -6.71 6.93
N PHE A 366 -8.19 -5.91 6.43
CA PHE A 366 -8.42 -5.70 5.02
C PHE A 366 -8.28 -4.21 4.71
N TYR A 367 -7.52 -3.89 3.67
CA TYR A 367 -7.29 -2.55 3.18
C TYR A 367 -7.52 -2.53 1.67
N SER A 368 -8.30 -1.59 1.19
CA SER A 368 -8.47 -1.31 -0.24
C SER A 368 -8.37 0.18 -0.47
N ARG A 369 -7.57 0.57 -1.46
CA ARG A 369 -7.42 1.95 -1.91
C ARG A 369 -7.49 1.97 -3.42
N THR A 370 -8.32 2.85 -3.96
CA THR A 370 -8.33 3.22 -5.38
C THR A 370 -8.13 4.72 -5.47
N SER A 371 -7.20 5.16 -6.29
CA SER A 371 -6.93 6.57 -6.52
C SER A 371 -6.56 6.81 -7.97
N ARG A 372 -6.81 8.01 -8.47
CA ARG A 372 -6.25 8.48 -9.74
C ARG A 372 -5.08 9.41 -9.48
N ASP A 373 -3.96 9.13 -10.12
CA ASP A 373 -2.72 9.84 -9.89
C ASP A 373 -2.71 11.15 -10.69
N PHE A 374 -2.43 12.26 -10.02
CA PHE A 374 -2.28 13.54 -10.68
C PHE A 374 -1.08 13.52 -11.66
N SER A 375 -1.33 13.98 -12.89
CA SER A 375 -0.28 14.17 -13.89
C SER A 375 -0.31 15.61 -14.39
N GLY A 376 0.73 16.37 -14.08
CA GLY A 376 0.82 17.80 -14.43
C GLY A 376 0.68 18.06 -15.94
N TRP A 377 1.25 17.21 -16.78
CA TRP A 377 1.21 17.35 -18.23
C TRP A 377 -0.15 16.95 -18.85
N ARG A 378 -1.01 16.18 -18.13
CA ARG A 378 -2.39 15.87 -18.54
C ARG A 378 -3.42 16.83 -17.96
N SER A 379 -3.08 17.54 -16.90
CA SER A 379 -4.06 18.24 -16.07
C SER A 379 -4.87 19.30 -16.80
N MET A 380 -4.31 19.91 -17.85
CA MET A 380 -4.99 20.98 -18.58
C MET A 380 -6.03 20.48 -19.60
N PHE A 381 -5.76 19.36 -20.28
CA PHE A 381 -6.57 18.91 -21.41
C PHE A 381 -7.20 17.53 -21.23
N SER A 382 -6.53 16.61 -20.56
CA SER A 382 -6.92 15.20 -20.51
C SER A 382 -6.83 14.58 -19.12
N SER A 383 -7.23 15.33 -18.07
CA SER A 383 -7.20 14.83 -16.68
C SER A 383 -8.04 13.57 -16.46
N ALA A 384 -9.07 13.33 -17.30
CA ALA A 384 -9.85 12.09 -17.27
C ALA A 384 -9.00 10.84 -17.55
N ASN A 385 -7.90 11.00 -18.29
CA ASN A 385 -6.95 9.93 -18.62
C ASN A 385 -5.81 9.79 -17.59
N ASN A 386 -5.96 10.31 -16.38
CA ASN A 386 -5.04 10.08 -15.29
C ASN A 386 -4.98 8.60 -14.95
N ARG A 387 -3.76 8.10 -14.63
CA ARG A 387 -3.53 6.71 -14.23
C ARG A 387 -4.36 6.36 -13.01
N GLU A 388 -5.09 5.27 -13.07
CA GLU A 388 -5.70 4.66 -11.91
C GLU A 388 -4.70 3.74 -11.21
N SER A 389 -4.58 3.93 -9.89
CA SER A 389 -3.75 3.13 -9.00
C SER A 389 -4.66 2.46 -7.99
N SER A 390 -4.65 1.14 -7.90
CA SER A 390 -5.34 0.44 -6.83
C SER A 390 -4.40 -0.42 -6.01
N GLN A 391 -4.69 -0.50 -4.71
CA GLN A 391 -3.99 -1.33 -3.76
C GLN A 391 -5.00 -2.11 -2.94
N THR A 392 -4.80 -3.43 -2.83
CA THR A 392 -5.56 -4.28 -1.93
C THR A 392 -4.59 -5.06 -1.05
N THR A 393 -4.75 -4.95 0.26
CA THR A 393 -3.94 -5.70 1.23
C THR A 393 -4.87 -6.46 2.16
N TYR A 394 -4.64 -7.75 2.32
CA TYR A 394 -5.28 -8.51 3.39
C TYR A 394 -4.23 -9.24 4.22
N ARG A 395 -4.46 -9.25 5.51
CA ARG A 395 -3.61 -9.89 6.50
C ARG A 395 -4.47 -10.71 7.43
N LEU A 396 -4.04 -11.93 7.69
CA LEU A 396 -4.67 -12.84 8.63
C LEU A 396 -3.62 -13.35 9.61
N PHE A 397 -3.98 -13.49 10.87
CA PHE A 397 -3.08 -14.06 11.87
C PHE A 397 -3.80 -14.91 12.89
N GLY A 398 -3.05 -15.84 13.46
CA GLY A 398 -3.42 -16.61 14.63
C GLY A 398 -2.30 -16.61 15.66
N LYS A 399 -2.63 -16.39 16.94
CA LYS A 399 -1.69 -16.31 18.05
C LYS A 399 -2.21 -17.15 19.22
N LEU A 400 -1.43 -18.12 19.67
CA LEU A 400 -1.68 -18.93 20.85
C LEU A 400 -0.66 -18.59 21.92
N THR A 401 -1.12 -18.22 23.13
CA THR A 401 -0.27 -18.00 24.31
C THR A 401 -0.68 -18.96 25.40
N GLN A 402 0.29 -19.72 25.96
CA GLN A 402 0.11 -20.61 27.09
C GLN A 402 1.02 -20.17 28.22
N LYS A 403 0.44 -19.91 29.39
CA LYS A 403 1.17 -19.62 30.65
C LYS A 403 1.32 -20.89 31.44
N PHE A 404 2.43 -21.01 32.18
CA PHE A 404 2.71 -22.09 33.13
C PHE A 404 2.95 -21.49 34.52
N GLY A 405 2.49 -22.15 35.53
CA GLY A 405 2.58 -21.74 36.93
C GLY A 405 1.19 -21.72 37.58
N SER A 406 1.03 -22.35 38.71
CA SER A 406 -0.22 -22.37 39.48
C SER A 406 -0.41 -21.01 40.16
N GLN A 407 -1.59 -20.42 40.01
CA GLN A 407 -2.07 -19.34 40.89
C GLN A 407 -2.67 -19.91 42.21
N GLU A 408 -2.57 -21.21 42.43
CA GLU A 408 -2.96 -21.82 43.70
C GLU A 408 -1.71 -21.96 44.54
N GLU A 409 -1.60 -21.12 45.54
CA GLU A 409 -0.66 -21.32 46.66
C GLU A 409 -0.96 -22.67 47.28
N SER A 410 -0.07 -23.64 47.08
CA SER A 410 0.00 -24.77 48.01
C SER A 410 0.57 -24.21 49.33
N GLU A 411 -0.18 -24.35 50.42
CA GLU A 411 0.23 -23.99 51.80
C GLU A 411 1.50 -24.70 52.28
N ASP A 412 2.21 -25.40 51.41
CA ASP A 412 3.48 -26.07 51.73
C ASP A 412 4.66 -25.13 51.47
N GLU A 413 5.17 -24.51 52.53
CA GLU A 413 6.36 -23.65 52.59
C GLU A 413 7.67 -24.29 52.07
N SER A 414 7.65 -25.52 51.56
CA SER A 414 8.87 -26.27 51.19
C SER A 414 9.19 -26.28 49.68
N SER A 415 8.32 -25.80 48.81
CA SER A 415 8.60 -25.74 47.36
C SER A 415 8.73 -24.33 46.86
N SER A 416 9.89 -23.69 47.09
CA SER A 416 10.28 -22.52 46.31
C SER A 416 10.40 -22.95 44.84
N ALA A 417 9.33 -22.75 44.04
CA ALA A 417 9.36 -23.08 42.61
C ALA A 417 10.55 -22.39 41.95
N THR A 418 11.50 -23.16 41.47
CA THR A 418 12.74 -22.67 40.86
C THR A 418 12.44 -21.88 39.59
N ILE A 419 11.28 -22.13 38.95
CA ILE A 419 10.82 -21.48 37.70
C ILE A 419 9.53 -20.73 37.99
N LYS A 420 9.52 -19.39 37.67
CA LYS A 420 8.36 -18.52 37.82
C LYS A 420 8.03 -17.87 36.48
N ASN A 421 6.81 -17.37 36.30
CA ASN A 421 6.36 -16.58 35.14
C ASN A 421 6.67 -17.21 33.79
N ALA A 422 6.67 -18.53 33.68
CA ALA A 422 6.94 -19.23 32.44
C ALA A 422 5.73 -19.14 31.48
N PHE A 423 5.99 -18.83 30.22
CA PHE A 423 4.98 -18.87 29.16
C PHE A 423 5.61 -19.13 27.79
N PHE A 424 4.80 -19.61 26.86
CA PHE A 424 5.15 -19.58 25.44
C PHE A 424 4.02 -18.98 24.60
N THR A 425 4.39 -18.46 23.41
CA THR A 425 3.46 -18.01 22.38
C THR A 425 3.89 -18.54 21.02
N ILE A 426 2.92 -18.99 20.22
CA ILE A 426 3.07 -19.36 18.82
C ILE A 426 2.19 -18.43 18.01
N GLN A 427 2.73 -17.86 16.93
CA GLN A 427 2.02 -16.98 16.03
C GLN A 427 2.32 -17.35 14.57
N GLY A 428 1.29 -17.39 13.75
CA GLY A 428 1.40 -17.51 12.30
C GLY A 428 0.61 -16.41 11.62
N ASP A 429 1.15 -15.86 10.53
CA ASP A 429 0.46 -14.86 9.73
C ASP A 429 0.66 -15.06 8.23
N TYR A 430 -0.30 -14.56 7.48
CA TYR A 430 -0.25 -14.45 6.04
C TYR A 430 -0.71 -13.07 5.61
N THR A 431 0.11 -12.41 4.76
CA THR A 431 -0.19 -11.12 4.16
C THR A 431 -0.10 -11.25 2.63
N ASN A 432 -1.10 -10.71 1.92
CA ASN A 432 -1.03 -10.52 0.48
C ASN A 432 -1.33 -9.05 0.16
N ASN A 433 -0.46 -8.45 -0.65
CA ASN A 433 -0.54 -7.06 -1.05
C ASN A 433 -0.46 -6.96 -2.57
N LYS A 434 -1.55 -6.48 -3.20
CA LYS A 434 -1.68 -6.33 -4.64
C LYS A 434 -1.74 -4.85 -5.01
N TYR A 435 -0.96 -4.49 -6.02
CA TYR A 435 -1.03 -3.18 -6.67
C TYR A 435 -1.38 -3.35 -8.15
N THR A 436 -2.20 -2.45 -8.66
CA THR A 436 -2.46 -2.32 -10.09
C THR A 436 -2.30 -0.86 -10.52
N PHE A 437 -1.76 -0.68 -11.71
CA PHE A 437 -1.57 0.63 -12.31
C PHE A 437 -2.03 0.53 -13.76
N VAL A 438 -3.16 1.16 -14.08
CA VAL A 438 -3.83 0.99 -15.38
C VAL A 438 -4.44 2.31 -15.86
N ASP A 439 -4.82 2.35 -17.12
CA ASP A 439 -5.83 3.26 -17.62
C ASP A 439 -7.21 2.77 -17.15
N ALA A 440 -8.05 3.65 -16.62
CA ALA A 440 -9.32 3.27 -15.99
C ALA A 440 -10.35 2.68 -16.98
N ASP A 441 -10.25 3.06 -18.28
CA ASP A 441 -11.19 2.63 -19.31
C ASP A 441 -10.76 1.35 -20.02
N HIS A 442 -9.45 1.06 -20.00
CA HIS A 442 -8.87 -0.05 -20.77
C HIS A 442 -8.33 -1.18 -19.89
N GLU A 443 -7.92 -0.90 -18.66
CA GLU A 443 -7.41 -1.88 -17.68
C GLU A 443 -6.38 -2.84 -18.29
N TYR A 444 -6.73 -4.13 -18.42
CA TYR A 444 -5.88 -5.19 -19.02
C TYR A 444 -6.27 -5.54 -20.46
N ASP A 445 -7.21 -4.81 -21.07
CA ASP A 445 -7.56 -4.98 -22.47
C ASP A 445 -6.54 -4.25 -23.36
N LEU A 446 -5.39 -4.87 -23.54
CA LEU A 446 -4.17 -4.25 -24.06
C LEU A 446 -4.33 -3.69 -25.47
N PHE A 447 -5.19 -4.30 -26.31
CA PHE A 447 -5.43 -3.84 -27.68
C PHE A 447 -6.44 -2.70 -27.79
N LYS A 448 -7.10 -2.29 -26.71
CA LYS A 448 -7.87 -1.04 -26.68
C LYS A 448 -6.98 0.19 -26.59
N TYR A 449 -5.79 0.06 -25.98
CA TYR A 449 -4.85 1.18 -25.86
C TYR A 449 -4.39 1.65 -27.23
N GLY A 450 -4.72 2.90 -27.55
CA GLY A 450 -4.37 3.52 -28.82
C GLY A 450 -5.12 2.97 -30.05
N TYR A 451 -6.17 2.17 -29.84
CA TYR A 451 -7.04 1.76 -30.94
C TYR A 451 -7.92 2.92 -31.38
N VAL A 452 -7.87 3.29 -32.66
CA VAL A 452 -8.64 4.41 -33.22
C VAL A 452 -9.57 3.95 -34.36
N GLY A 453 -9.35 2.80 -34.96
CA GLY A 453 -10.19 2.28 -36.03
C GLY A 453 -9.47 1.30 -36.94
N GLU A 454 -10.07 1.03 -38.10
CA GLU A 454 -9.52 0.14 -39.12
C GLU A 454 -8.77 0.93 -40.17
N PHE A 455 -7.60 0.42 -40.55
CA PHE A 455 -6.75 1.02 -41.58
C PHE A 455 -6.54 0.03 -42.73
N ASN A 456 -6.84 0.43 -43.95
CA ASN A 456 -6.48 -0.33 -45.13
C ASN A 456 -5.30 0.35 -45.81
N THR A 457 -4.19 -0.36 -45.96
CA THR A 457 -2.96 0.12 -46.57
C THR A 457 -2.61 -0.69 -47.79
N TYR A 458 -2.11 -0.04 -48.84
CA TYR A 458 -1.59 -0.70 -50.02
C TYR A 458 -0.07 -0.51 -50.07
N LYS A 459 0.62 -1.58 -50.48
CA LYS A 459 2.07 -1.56 -50.58
C LYS A 459 2.50 -1.30 -52.00
N GLN A 460 3.34 -0.28 -52.19
CA GLN A 460 3.99 0.03 -53.47
C GLN A 460 5.46 -0.35 -53.41
N ASN A 461 6.01 -0.77 -54.56
CA ASN A 461 7.42 -1.03 -54.68
C ASN A 461 8.22 0.28 -54.54
N ILE A 462 9.28 0.21 -53.71
CA ILE A 462 10.27 1.27 -53.56
C ILE A 462 11.51 0.86 -54.34
N TYR A 463 12.07 1.80 -55.09
CA TYR A 463 13.27 1.60 -55.90
C TYR A 463 14.40 2.47 -55.39
N SER A 464 15.62 1.97 -55.56
CA SER A 464 16.86 2.71 -55.35
C SER A 464 17.87 2.36 -56.43
N GLY A 465 18.67 3.35 -56.84
CA GLY A 465 19.77 3.10 -57.81
C GLY A 465 20.75 2.08 -57.24
N GLY A 466 21.14 1.09 -58.07
CA GLY A 466 22.05 0.03 -57.65
C GLY A 466 22.26 -1.04 -58.70
N THR A 467 22.73 -2.20 -58.27
CA THR A 467 22.94 -3.39 -59.10
C THR A 467 22.26 -4.61 -58.52
N ALA A 468 21.70 -5.48 -59.37
CA ALA A 468 21.15 -6.77 -59.04
C ALA A 468 21.89 -7.84 -59.84
N VAL A 469 22.19 -8.99 -59.19
CA VAL A 469 22.87 -10.12 -59.83
C VAL A 469 21.88 -11.29 -59.92
N ASP A 470 21.64 -11.79 -61.11
CA ASP A 470 20.91 -13.03 -61.29
C ASP A 470 21.82 -14.20 -60.92
N SER A 471 21.45 -14.89 -59.81
CA SER A 471 22.25 -16.00 -59.27
C SER A 471 22.28 -17.21 -60.15
N SER A 472 21.35 -17.36 -61.11
CA SER A 472 21.26 -18.50 -62.02
C SER A 472 22.11 -18.28 -63.28
N THR A 473 22.16 -17.05 -63.80
CA THR A 473 22.84 -16.70 -65.05
C THR A 473 24.12 -15.93 -64.85
N GLY A 474 24.36 -15.35 -63.62
CA GLY A 474 25.48 -14.47 -63.33
C GLY A 474 25.40 -13.09 -63.98
N ILE A 475 24.30 -12.72 -64.65
CA ILE A 475 24.12 -11.43 -65.31
C ILE A 475 23.91 -10.36 -64.24
N ILE A 476 24.61 -9.21 -64.45
CA ILE A 476 24.48 -8.03 -63.59
C ILE A 476 23.61 -7.00 -64.28
N TYR A 477 22.53 -6.63 -63.60
CA TYR A 477 21.61 -5.58 -64.04
C TYR A 477 21.85 -4.31 -63.20
N THR A 478 22.03 -3.17 -63.87
CA THR A 478 22.23 -1.85 -63.22
C THR A 478 21.04 -0.97 -63.53
N GLY A 479 20.55 -0.23 -62.53
CA GLY A 479 19.40 0.67 -62.72
C GLY A 479 18.59 0.88 -61.42
N GLN A 480 17.30 1.01 -61.53
CA GLN A 480 16.35 1.10 -60.42
C GLN A 480 16.06 -0.27 -59.84
N ILE A 481 16.64 -0.58 -58.71
CA ILE A 481 16.50 -1.88 -58.05
C ILE A 481 15.42 -1.78 -57.01
N HIS A 482 14.45 -2.70 -57.05
CA HIS A 482 13.41 -2.83 -56.05
C HIS A 482 14.03 -3.04 -54.67
N SER A 483 13.97 -2.02 -53.81
CA SER A 483 14.59 -2.03 -52.49
C SER A 483 13.65 -2.47 -51.34
N GLY A 484 12.36 -2.53 -51.60
CA GLY A 484 11.32 -2.94 -50.62
C GLY A 484 9.93 -2.45 -51.01
N TRP A 485 9.02 -2.54 -50.06
CA TRP A 485 7.65 -2.03 -50.22
C TRP A 485 7.39 -0.92 -49.21
N GLY A 486 6.87 0.22 -49.66
CA GLY A 486 6.37 1.29 -48.83
C GLY A 486 4.88 1.11 -48.54
N ASP A 487 4.47 1.38 -47.31
CA ASP A 487 3.05 1.44 -46.98
C ASP A 487 2.44 2.74 -47.51
N THR A 488 1.36 2.66 -48.29
CA THR A 488 0.46 3.74 -48.58
C THR A 488 -0.76 3.60 -47.67
N LEU A 489 -1.00 4.60 -46.82
CA LEU A 489 -2.22 4.68 -46.06
C LEU A 489 -3.35 5.15 -46.96
N TYR A 490 -4.41 4.40 -47.08
CA TYR A 490 -5.39 4.64 -48.13
C TYR A 490 -6.79 4.94 -47.62
N THR A 491 -7.30 4.16 -46.63
CA THR A 491 -8.58 4.42 -46.01
C THR A 491 -8.49 4.22 -44.52
N PHE A 492 -9.26 5.02 -43.80
CA PHE A 492 -9.41 4.94 -42.37
C PHE A 492 -10.89 4.94 -42.01
N ASP A 493 -11.35 3.88 -41.31
CA ASP A 493 -12.69 3.77 -40.77
C ASP A 493 -12.60 3.97 -39.25
N GLU A 494 -13.10 5.11 -38.75
CA GLU A 494 -12.97 5.51 -37.35
C GLU A 494 -13.79 4.60 -36.41
N ASN A 495 -13.25 4.31 -35.25
CA ASN A 495 -13.97 3.67 -34.16
C ASN A 495 -14.75 4.72 -33.34
N GLN A 496 -16.03 4.46 -33.09
CA GLN A 496 -16.94 5.37 -32.40
C GLN A 496 -17.12 5.06 -30.90
N TYR A 497 -16.47 4.02 -30.37
CA TYR A 497 -16.72 3.51 -29.02
C TYR A 497 -15.50 3.54 -28.11
N THR A 498 -14.30 3.49 -28.67
CA THR A 498 -13.05 3.40 -27.91
C THR A 498 -12.12 4.51 -28.35
N ASN A 499 -11.55 5.28 -27.41
CA ASN A 499 -10.66 6.40 -27.70
C ASN A 499 -11.24 7.40 -28.70
N VAL A 500 -12.49 7.78 -28.52
CA VAL A 500 -13.26 8.57 -29.48
C VAL A 500 -12.55 9.89 -29.84
N ASP A 501 -11.98 10.60 -28.86
CA ASP A 501 -11.26 11.86 -29.09
C ASP A 501 -10.03 11.64 -29.98
N LEU A 502 -9.28 10.56 -29.74
CA LEU A 502 -8.12 10.20 -30.54
C LEU A 502 -8.53 9.73 -31.97
N ALA A 503 -9.65 9.02 -32.07
CA ALA A 503 -10.22 8.60 -33.38
C ALA A 503 -10.67 9.81 -34.18
N ASN A 504 -11.38 10.78 -33.57
CA ASN A 504 -11.78 12.04 -34.20
C ASN A 504 -10.57 12.86 -34.64
N TYR A 505 -9.54 12.98 -33.83
CA TYR A 505 -8.29 13.63 -34.19
C TYR A 505 -7.66 12.96 -35.43
N THR A 506 -7.61 11.64 -35.46
CA THR A 506 -7.07 10.88 -36.60
C THR A 506 -7.90 11.07 -37.84
N ARG A 507 -9.24 11.05 -37.75
CA ARG A 507 -10.15 11.35 -38.87
C ARG A 507 -9.95 12.76 -39.40
N ALA A 508 -9.93 13.77 -38.53
CA ALA A 508 -9.73 15.16 -38.93
C ALA A 508 -8.39 15.36 -39.67
N TYR A 509 -7.36 14.64 -39.22
CA TYR A 509 -6.06 14.64 -39.89
C TYR A 509 -6.14 14.13 -41.33
N PHE A 510 -6.75 12.97 -41.57
CA PHE A 510 -6.91 12.43 -42.93
C PHE A 510 -7.74 13.36 -43.82
N GLN A 511 -8.82 13.89 -43.25
CA GLN A 511 -9.69 14.83 -43.97
C GLN A 511 -8.92 16.09 -44.41
N MET A 512 -8.04 16.63 -43.59
CA MET A 512 -7.19 17.78 -43.95
C MET A 512 -6.26 17.48 -45.15
N PHE A 513 -5.74 16.25 -45.24
CA PHE A 513 -4.95 15.82 -46.37
C PHE A 513 -5.77 15.78 -47.68
N ASP A 514 -6.98 15.21 -47.61
CA ASP A 514 -7.86 15.06 -48.76
C ASP A 514 -8.38 16.42 -49.24
N ASP A 515 -8.82 17.28 -48.29
CA ASP A 515 -9.42 18.60 -48.62
C ASP A 515 -8.41 19.58 -49.23
N TYR A 516 -7.13 19.45 -48.85
CA TYR A 516 -6.10 20.41 -49.29
C TYR A 516 -5.06 19.82 -50.23
N GLY A 517 -5.25 18.57 -50.67
CA GLY A 517 -4.38 17.91 -51.63
C GLY A 517 -2.92 17.82 -51.19
N LEU A 518 -2.70 17.72 -49.86
CA LEU A 518 -1.37 17.64 -49.29
C LEU A 518 -0.79 16.24 -49.58
N SER A 519 0.42 16.21 -50.15
CA SER A 519 1.05 14.94 -50.54
C SER A 519 1.44 14.10 -49.31
N SER A 520 1.00 12.86 -49.27
CA SER A 520 1.35 11.89 -48.20
C SER A 520 2.83 11.44 -48.23
N PHE A 521 3.68 11.94 -49.13
CA PHE A 521 4.92 11.23 -49.47
C PHE A 521 6.25 12.01 -49.42
N VAL A 522 6.28 13.32 -49.26
CA VAL A 522 7.58 14.03 -49.38
C VAL A 522 7.73 15.13 -48.34
N GLY A 523 8.82 15.11 -47.61
CA GLY A 523 9.40 16.22 -46.89
C GLY A 523 9.66 15.93 -45.42
N THR A 524 10.91 15.98 -45.06
CA THR A 524 11.38 16.01 -43.68
C THR A 524 11.92 17.41 -43.42
N GLU A 525 11.05 18.39 -43.19
CA GLU A 525 11.47 19.64 -42.60
C GLU A 525 10.98 19.70 -41.17
N ASN A 526 11.90 19.82 -40.24
CA ASN A 526 11.67 19.76 -38.78
C ASN A 526 11.27 21.15 -38.26
N ASP A 527 10.33 21.83 -38.93
CA ASP A 527 9.88 23.20 -38.62
C ASP A 527 8.56 23.25 -37.81
N GLY A 528 8.06 22.09 -37.38
CA GLY A 528 6.81 21.96 -36.62
C GLY A 528 5.55 22.01 -37.49
N VAL A 529 5.68 22.13 -38.82
CA VAL A 529 4.56 22.14 -39.76
C VAL A 529 4.31 20.72 -40.28
N ILE A 530 3.08 20.25 -40.19
CA ILE A 530 2.68 18.91 -40.64
C ILE A 530 2.33 19.00 -42.13
N ARG A 531 3.14 18.38 -42.98
CA ARG A 531 2.96 18.40 -44.46
C ARG A 531 2.72 17.00 -45.00
N THR A 532 3.10 15.99 -44.30
CA THR A 532 3.11 14.61 -44.80
C THR A 532 2.69 13.61 -43.71
N ALA A 533 2.26 12.41 -44.13
CA ALA A 533 1.98 11.31 -43.24
C ALA A 533 3.21 10.88 -42.37
N ALA A 534 4.43 11.16 -42.87
CA ALA A 534 5.66 10.92 -42.14
C ALA A 534 5.83 11.88 -40.95
N ASP A 535 5.38 13.12 -41.08
CA ASP A 535 5.45 14.12 -40.00
C ASP A 535 4.55 13.77 -38.84
N LEU A 536 3.54 12.93 -39.06
CA LEU A 536 2.60 12.46 -38.05
C LEU A 536 2.85 11.04 -37.56
N ARG A 537 3.90 10.40 -37.97
CA ARG A 537 4.28 9.10 -37.40
C ARG A 537 4.48 9.24 -35.88
N GLY A 538 3.71 8.48 -35.10
CA GLY A 538 3.67 8.62 -33.66
C GLY A 538 2.77 9.74 -33.14
N GLN A 539 1.86 10.28 -33.95
CA GLN A 539 1.04 11.46 -33.63
C GLN A 539 -0.48 11.21 -33.77
N GLY A 540 -0.96 10.01 -33.57
CA GLY A 540 -2.39 9.67 -33.68
C GLY A 540 -2.84 9.37 -35.11
N LEU A 541 -1.92 8.86 -35.92
CA LEU A 541 -2.19 8.50 -37.33
C LEU A 541 -2.70 7.07 -37.46
N ARG A 542 -2.15 6.14 -36.73
CA ARG A 542 -2.50 4.72 -36.75
C ARG A 542 -2.73 4.20 -35.32
N ASN A 543 -3.29 3.00 -35.21
CA ASN A 543 -3.43 2.34 -33.92
C ASN A 543 -2.08 2.29 -33.19
N GLY A 544 -2.05 2.75 -31.94
CA GLY A 544 -0.87 2.83 -31.10
C GLY A 544 -0.02 4.09 -31.25
N ASP A 545 -0.32 4.96 -32.21
CA ASP A 545 0.32 6.26 -32.34
C ASP A 545 -0.37 7.29 -31.42
N LEU A 546 0.35 8.33 -31.00
CA LEU A 546 -0.15 9.40 -30.15
C LEU A 546 -0.17 10.75 -30.92
N PRO A 547 -1.10 11.67 -30.58
CA PRO A 547 -1.03 13.06 -31.06
C PRO A 547 0.28 13.73 -30.65
N ALA A 548 0.71 14.71 -31.41
CA ALA A 548 1.83 15.55 -31.03
C ALA A 548 1.53 16.29 -29.71
N SER A 549 2.52 16.38 -28.85
CA SER A 549 2.43 17.22 -27.66
C SER A 549 2.81 18.65 -28.03
N VAL A 550 1.93 19.62 -27.78
CA VAL A 550 2.18 21.03 -28.00
C VAL A 550 3.29 21.54 -27.09
N TYR A 551 3.23 21.14 -25.78
CA TYR A 551 4.24 21.45 -24.80
C TYR A 551 4.61 20.18 -24.04
N SER A 552 5.87 20.03 -23.70
CA SER A 552 6.35 18.89 -22.91
C SER A 552 5.73 18.81 -21.50
N LEU A 553 5.26 19.95 -20.97
CA LEU A 553 4.61 20.04 -19.67
C LEU A 553 3.12 19.69 -19.72
N TYR A 554 2.45 19.90 -20.84
CA TYR A 554 1.00 19.72 -20.99
C TYR A 554 0.71 18.66 -22.05
N GLY A 555 -0.07 17.65 -21.68
CA GLY A 555 -0.52 16.64 -22.64
C GLY A 555 -1.61 17.19 -23.56
N ASN A 556 -1.67 16.67 -24.78
CA ASN A 556 -2.77 16.95 -25.70
C ASN A 556 -4.06 16.28 -25.20
N HIS A 557 -5.22 16.80 -25.62
CA HIS A 557 -6.51 16.15 -25.42
C HIS A 557 -6.51 14.73 -26.03
N GLY A 558 -7.28 13.81 -25.47
CA GLY A 558 -7.38 12.43 -25.94
C GLY A 558 -6.17 11.53 -25.63
N THR A 559 -5.10 12.05 -25.03
CA THR A 559 -3.93 11.24 -24.66
C THR A 559 -4.20 10.39 -23.43
N MET A 560 -4.35 9.08 -23.63
CA MET A 560 -4.57 8.13 -22.55
C MET A 560 -3.28 7.79 -21.78
N TYR A 561 -3.42 7.25 -20.58
CA TYR A 561 -2.30 6.66 -19.86
C TYR A 561 -1.83 5.38 -20.57
N ASN A 562 -0.60 5.38 -21.08
CA ASN A 562 -0.04 4.21 -21.77
C ASN A 562 0.73 3.31 -20.80
N GLY A 563 0.00 2.58 -19.97
CA GLY A 563 0.61 1.65 -19.02
C GLY A 563 -0.41 0.67 -18.47
N SER A 564 0.00 -0.59 -18.32
CA SER A 564 -0.75 -1.61 -17.62
C SER A 564 0.24 -2.42 -16.79
N ALA A 565 0.08 -2.40 -15.47
CA ALA A 565 0.99 -3.09 -14.56
C ALA A 565 0.26 -3.72 -13.37
N LYS A 566 0.82 -4.82 -12.89
CA LYS A 566 0.36 -5.56 -11.73
C LYS A 566 1.54 -6.01 -10.89
N GLN A 567 1.45 -5.79 -9.60
CA GLN A 567 2.42 -6.26 -8.62
C GLN A 567 1.69 -7.04 -7.53
N GLU A 568 2.24 -8.17 -7.13
CA GLU A 568 1.73 -8.97 -6.02
C GLU A 568 2.88 -9.37 -5.11
N ASN A 569 2.74 -9.05 -3.83
CA ASN A 569 3.71 -9.34 -2.79
C ASN A 569 3.02 -10.16 -1.71
N THR A 570 3.51 -11.38 -1.46
CA THR A 570 3.03 -12.22 -0.38
C THR A 570 4.07 -12.36 0.72
N GLN A 571 3.62 -12.54 1.94
CA GLN A 571 4.45 -12.82 3.11
C GLN A 571 3.75 -13.84 3.98
N THR A 572 4.49 -14.89 4.34
CA THR A 572 4.08 -15.87 5.34
C THR A 572 5.09 -15.85 6.46
N THR A 573 4.63 -15.65 7.70
CA THR A 573 5.51 -15.61 8.86
C THR A 573 5.07 -16.68 9.86
N PHE A 574 6.03 -17.36 10.44
CA PHE A 574 5.84 -18.20 11.61
C PHE A 574 6.79 -17.72 12.70
N LYS A 575 6.22 -17.44 13.86
CA LYS A 575 6.96 -16.93 15.01
C LYS A 575 6.62 -17.75 16.24
N ALA A 576 7.63 -18.12 16.95
CA ALA A 576 7.49 -18.90 18.14
C ALA A 576 8.38 -18.31 19.27
N SER A 577 7.89 -18.09 20.55
CA SER A 577 8.56 -17.35 21.64
C SER A 577 8.24 -17.86 23.06
N GLY A 578 9.18 -17.82 24.00
CA GLY A 578 9.00 -18.19 25.41
C GLY A 578 9.87 -17.39 26.38
N SER A 579 9.40 -17.25 27.59
CA SER A 579 10.13 -16.61 28.69
C SER A 579 9.88 -17.38 29.99
N ALA A 580 10.87 -17.36 30.85
CA ALA A 580 10.77 -17.89 32.21
C ALA A 580 11.75 -17.16 33.14
N ASP A 581 11.35 -17.01 34.41
CA ASP A 581 12.23 -16.53 35.46
C ASP A 581 12.76 -17.75 36.24
N ILE A 582 14.07 -17.89 36.30
CA ILE A 582 14.76 -18.96 37.03
C ILE A 582 15.60 -18.30 38.11
N LYS A 583 15.14 -18.38 39.36
CA LYS A 583 15.70 -17.64 40.50
C LYS A 583 15.76 -16.14 40.18
N ASP A 584 16.97 -15.55 40.12
CA ASP A 584 17.23 -14.13 39.90
C ASP A 584 17.46 -13.80 38.42
N HIS A 585 17.32 -14.78 37.51
CA HIS A 585 17.57 -14.61 36.06
C HIS A 585 16.27 -14.69 35.26
N GLU A 586 16.09 -13.72 34.39
CA GLU A 586 15.03 -13.72 33.39
C GLU A 586 15.58 -14.20 32.03
N PHE A 587 15.04 -15.30 31.52
CA PHE A 587 15.39 -15.88 30.25
C PHE A 587 14.27 -15.67 29.25
N SER A 588 14.66 -15.25 28.03
CA SER A 588 13.74 -15.12 26.90
C SER A 588 14.39 -15.66 25.63
N PHE A 589 13.63 -16.41 24.82
CA PHE A 589 14.09 -17.01 23.56
C PHE A 589 13.07 -16.83 22.46
N GLY A 590 13.49 -16.85 21.20
CA GLY A 590 12.58 -16.83 20.09
C GLY A 590 13.14 -17.29 18.77
N PHE A 591 12.23 -17.62 17.87
CA PHE A 591 12.50 -18.00 16.49
C PHE A 591 11.45 -17.35 15.61
N GLU A 592 11.90 -16.77 14.51
CA GLU A 592 11.04 -16.22 13.45
C GLU A 592 11.49 -16.77 12.10
N PHE A 593 10.53 -17.28 11.34
CA PHE A 593 10.69 -17.66 9.95
C PHE A 593 9.77 -16.79 9.12
N GLU A 594 10.32 -16.17 8.09
CA GLU A 594 9.58 -15.35 7.15
C GLU A 594 9.91 -15.78 5.73
N GLN A 595 8.89 -16.02 4.92
CA GLN A 595 9.00 -16.23 3.48
C GLN A 595 8.26 -15.12 2.75
N ARG A 596 8.91 -14.58 1.72
CA ARG A 596 8.37 -13.53 0.83
C ARG A 596 8.44 -13.97 -0.60
N ASP A 597 7.36 -13.69 -1.34
CA ASP A 597 7.30 -13.89 -2.77
C ASP A 597 6.79 -12.59 -3.42
N ASP A 598 7.62 -12.00 -4.27
CA ASP A 598 7.32 -10.74 -4.95
C ASP A 598 7.26 -10.98 -6.45
N SER A 599 6.16 -10.58 -7.09
CA SER A 599 5.97 -10.66 -8.52
C SER A 599 5.57 -9.30 -9.09
N TYR A 600 6.11 -8.97 -10.26
CA TYR A 600 5.78 -7.76 -11.00
C TYR A 600 5.63 -8.07 -12.49
N TRP A 601 4.59 -7.52 -13.09
CA TRP A 601 4.37 -7.50 -14.53
C TRP A 601 3.95 -6.09 -14.93
N GLY A 602 4.48 -5.61 -16.07
CA GLY A 602 4.09 -4.31 -16.59
C GLY A 602 4.53 -4.13 -18.03
N MET A 603 3.75 -3.33 -18.76
CA MET A 603 4.05 -2.97 -20.15
C MET A 603 3.43 -1.62 -20.53
N GLY A 604 3.90 -1.05 -21.64
CA GLY A 604 3.26 0.05 -22.37
C GLY A 604 2.46 -0.52 -23.55
N PRO A 605 1.13 -0.71 -23.41
CA PRO A 605 0.35 -1.51 -24.38
C PRO A 605 0.34 -0.95 -25.79
N MET A 606 0.38 0.39 -25.97
CA MET A 606 0.36 1.02 -27.30
C MET A 606 1.52 0.55 -28.19
N GLY A 607 2.68 0.24 -27.60
CA GLY A 607 3.83 -0.31 -28.32
C GLY A 607 3.55 -1.66 -29.00
N MET A 608 2.55 -2.40 -28.51
CA MET A 608 2.14 -3.69 -29.11
C MET A 608 1.65 -3.53 -30.55
N TRP A 609 0.96 -2.42 -30.86
CA TRP A 609 0.48 -2.16 -32.22
C TRP A 609 1.64 -2.06 -33.23
N GLY A 610 2.69 -1.32 -32.86
CA GLY A 610 3.91 -1.24 -33.67
C GLY A 610 4.60 -2.58 -33.85
N LEU A 611 4.76 -3.33 -32.75
CA LEU A 611 5.36 -4.65 -32.76
C LEU A 611 4.54 -5.63 -33.62
N MET A 612 3.21 -5.64 -33.45
CA MET A 612 2.30 -6.47 -34.24
C MET A 612 2.43 -6.18 -35.76
N ARG A 613 2.38 -4.90 -36.15
CA ARG A 613 2.56 -4.50 -37.56
C ARG A 613 3.93 -4.95 -38.10
N GLN A 614 4.98 -4.84 -37.30
CA GLN A 614 6.31 -5.26 -37.69
C GLN A 614 6.42 -6.78 -37.87
N LEU A 615 5.89 -7.56 -36.91
CA LEU A 615 5.97 -9.01 -36.94
C LEU A 615 5.11 -9.64 -38.03
N THR A 616 3.86 -9.16 -38.22
CA THR A 616 2.94 -9.69 -39.25
C THR A 616 3.43 -9.40 -40.67
N ASN A 617 4.10 -8.25 -40.88
CA ASN A 617 4.61 -7.88 -42.19
C ASN A 617 6.02 -8.39 -42.51
N LYS A 618 6.76 -8.91 -41.53
CA LYS A 618 8.16 -9.28 -41.70
C LYS A 618 8.40 -10.25 -42.85
N HIS A 619 7.59 -11.29 -42.95
CA HIS A 619 7.70 -12.32 -44.01
C HIS A 619 7.22 -11.82 -45.37
N ILE A 620 6.12 -11.03 -45.37
CA ILE A 620 5.53 -10.47 -46.60
C ILE A 620 6.49 -9.45 -47.28
N LEU A 621 7.37 -8.80 -46.49
CA LEU A 621 8.28 -7.77 -46.99
C LEU A 621 9.67 -8.30 -47.36
N GLN A 622 9.92 -9.61 -47.26
CA GLN A 622 11.19 -10.20 -47.67
C GLN A 622 11.23 -10.39 -49.18
N ARG A 623 12.26 -9.84 -49.82
CA ARG A 623 12.49 -9.97 -51.26
C ARG A 623 13.25 -11.25 -51.59
N ASP A 624 12.88 -11.91 -52.68
CA ASP A 624 13.63 -13.02 -53.23
C ASP A 624 14.82 -12.51 -54.00
N LEU A 625 15.90 -12.17 -53.31
CA LEU A 625 17.11 -11.59 -53.88
C LEU A 625 17.87 -12.61 -54.79
N ALA A 626 17.57 -13.90 -54.71
CA ALA A 626 18.17 -14.91 -55.57
C ALA A 626 17.60 -14.89 -57.00
N ASN A 627 16.37 -14.40 -57.19
CA ASN A 627 15.63 -14.42 -58.44
C ASN A 627 15.21 -13.00 -58.82
N PRO A 628 16.11 -12.12 -59.28
CA PRO A 628 15.78 -10.80 -59.80
C PRO A 628 14.93 -10.90 -61.08
N LYS A 629 13.99 -9.97 -61.21
CA LYS A 629 13.07 -9.89 -62.38
C LYS A 629 13.33 -8.58 -63.12
N PRO A 630 14.33 -8.55 -64.03
CA PRO A 630 14.58 -7.38 -64.86
C PRO A 630 13.39 -7.11 -65.77
N VAL A 631 13.07 -5.83 -65.97
CA VAL A 631 12.00 -5.38 -66.86
C VAL A 631 12.52 -5.15 -68.23
N PHE A 632 11.88 -5.79 -69.24
CA PHE A 632 12.19 -5.61 -70.65
C PHE A 632 10.98 -5.02 -71.39
N ASP A 633 11.24 -4.20 -72.41
CA ASP A 633 10.15 -3.75 -73.30
C ASP A 633 9.73 -4.84 -74.28
N ALA A 634 8.75 -4.49 -75.17
CA ALA A 634 8.24 -5.42 -76.18
C ALA A 634 9.27 -5.87 -77.22
N ASN A 635 10.40 -5.17 -77.34
CA ASN A 635 11.52 -5.45 -78.21
C ASN A 635 12.66 -6.20 -77.53
N GLY A 636 12.49 -6.54 -76.25
CA GLY A 636 13.51 -7.25 -75.43
C GLY A 636 14.63 -6.34 -74.93
N VAL A 637 14.44 -5.00 -74.89
CA VAL A 637 15.43 -4.07 -74.40
C VAL A 637 15.20 -3.89 -72.87
N TYR A 638 16.25 -4.02 -72.10
CA TYR A 638 16.23 -3.80 -70.63
C TYR A 638 15.87 -2.35 -70.31
N GLN A 639 14.95 -2.17 -69.35
CA GLN A 639 14.35 -0.89 -68.99
C GLN A 639 14.94 -0.30 -67.70
N ASP A 640 16.20 -0.54 -67.44
CA ASP A 640 16.90 -0.04 -66.25
C ASP A 640 16.15 -0.25 -64.94
N THR A 641 15.31 -1.29 -64.84
CA THR A 641 14.48 -1.59 -63.68
C THR A 641 14.52 -3.08 -63.36
N VAL A 642 14.75 -3.42 -62.09
CA VAL A 642 14.72 -4.80 -61.57
C VAL A 642 13.73 -4.92 -60.41
N ASN A 643 12.75 -5.80 -60.55
CA ASN A 643 11.78 -6.16 -59.55
C ASN A 643 12.25 -7.43 -58.79
N TYR A 644 11.67 -7.65 -57.61
CA TYR A 644 11.78 -8.90 -56.86
C TYR A 644 10.38 -9.33 -56.41
N ASP A 645 10.13 -10.63 -56.42
CA ASP A 645 8.96 -11.17 -55.78
C ASP A 645 9.14 -11.22 -54.25
N ARG A 646 8.05 -11.43 -53.55
CA ARG A 646 8.07 -11.71 -52.12
C ARG A 646 8.61 -13.12 -51.91
N LEU A 647 9.39 -13.32 -50.82
CA LEU A 647 9.98 -14.62 -50.48
C LEU A 647 8.90 -15.66 -50.13
N PHE A 648 7.77 -15.21 -49.60
CA PHE A 648 6.59 -16.01 -49.30
C PHE A 648 5.38 -15.40 -50.03
N VAL A 649 4.82 -16.17 -50.93
CA VAL A 649 3.57 -15.86 -51.66
C VAL A 649 2.41 -16.61 -51.00
#